data_f184ee1f4f4547360d5003568bb5cb1b
#
_entry.id   f184ee1f4f4547360d5003568bb5cb1b
#
_cell.length_a   1.000
_cell.length_b   1.000
_cell.length_c   1.000
_cell.angle_alpha   90.00
_cell.angle_beta   90.00
_cell.angle_gamma   90.00
#
_symmetry.space_group_name_H-M   'P 1'
#
loop_
_entity.id
_entity.type
_entity.pdbx_description
1 polymer ?
#
loop_
_entity_poly.entity_id
_entity_poly.type
_entity_poly.pdbx_seq_one_letter_code
_entity_poly.pdbx_strand_id
1 'polypeptide(L)'
;MDPPEPVASTSKLQDVSHLADLLTSGPADKTAASSLNQPGSKDYLSQLTTFSISDLFAEPTTLQTQAHHLTSSLTSLTHTSYPTFLSLHRTTSALTNSLESLASSLDSLLNKSLPALEESATNWKQRTEEVLRERGRARVVLDQHDKIRDLLDIPLLIDACVRNGYFAEALSLSSHAKALSSSPSFQDKTPPLVLQSVLSEVHNSITQMLLSLLATLYEPNRKLPALWKAVNFLRKMDAFGPSSPFASLEGKSKTRVYLSSEDIVNPEDEITNEEQIALAFLVGRETCLKSSLETVGNDVSRLSKNEDLDDREKDDLARYLKKYIDVWREGAYDVITQYTTIFLEKSSTSVPASNRTPVSASSSANQGQELLRLHSLITTFASHTLNTHLIPILAPALPLLSLSLLPSLLTQLTYCSTAFARVGLDFRGILSLLFADAILQVVGRDVRAASDQWLSRLRKASGANSTNTRDRKQVSPPSKWLIATSAVSSPPLPAPNAVQGPPHIPPQILASYPPLAEHTNSLLGVFNALRLLAPLSIVSDLVEVVDDVLAEGANALLTYLKAFTINLAQSTAVTDDELDRRKRDKRVALAIGEVYLTVFLPFIRRALVQGVYSSQVEVKSETNETKLKEVQTKWDKLKMELEQSGP
;
A
#
# COMPACT_ATOMS: atom_id res chain seq x y z
N MET A 1 17.66 35.94 -78.76
CA MET A 1 16.72 34.84 -78.73
C MET A 1 15.75 35.10 -77.58
N ASP A 2 14.66 35.75 -77.96
CA ASP A 2 13.56 36.09 -77.02
C ASP A 2 12.67 34.88 -76.83
N PRO A 3 12.12 34.67 -75.60
CA PRO A 3 10.99 33.80 -75.40
C PRO A 3 9.68 34.59 -75.33
N PRO A 4 8.58 34.03 -75.74
CA PRO A 4 7.32 34.70 -76.01
C PRO A 4 6.48 34.95 -74.73
N GLU A 5 5.72 36.03 -74.81
CA GLU A 5 4.67 36.40 -73.89
C GLU A 5 3.52 35.35 -73.89
N PRO A 6 2.84 35.16 -72.78
CA PRO A 6 1.50 34.61 -72.80
C PRO A 6 0.43 35.69 -72.56
N VAL A 7 -0.56 35.51 -73.36
CA VAL A 7 -1.79 36.28 -73.56
C VAL A 7 -2.59 36.47 -72.32
N ALA A 8 -3.09 37.70 -72.15
CA ALA A 8 -4.07 38.11 -71.19
C ALA A 8 -5.41 37.41 -71.42
N SER A 9 -6.00 36.82 -70.38
CA SER A 9 -7.39 36.55 -70.25
C SER A 9 -8.02 37.47 -69.23
N THR A 10 -8.73 38.42 -69.74
CA THR A 10 -9.56 39.34 -68.97
C THR A 10 -10.77 38.59 -68.36
N SER A 11 -10.80 38.49 -67.05
CA SER A 11 -12.03 38.30 -66.31
C SER A 11 -12.30 39.56 -65.51
N LYS A 12 -13.40 40.25 -65.90
CA LYS A 12 -13.99 41.35 -65.14
C LYS A 12 -14.41 40.81 -63.79
N LEU A 13 -13.69 41.12 -62.77
CA LEU A 13 -14.16 41.15 -61.40
C LEU A 13 -14.50 42.60 -61.04
N GLN A 14 -15.67 42.75 -60.52
CA GLN A 14 -16.20 44.02 -60.03
C GLN A 14 -15.22 44.69 -59.08
N ASP A 15 -14.90 45.95 -59.37
CA ASP A 15 -14.17 46.84 -58.49
C ASP A 15 -14.90 47.01 -57.14
N VAL A 16 -14.52 46.19 -56.20
CA VAL A 16 -14.75 46.55 -54.78
C VAL A 16 -13.63 47.54 -54.46
N SER A 17 -13.96 48.83 -54.55
CA SER A 17 -13.04 49.87 -54.11
C SER A 17 -12.64 49.60 -52.66
N HIS A 18 -11.38 49.20 -52.46
CA HIS A 18 -10.85 48.98 -51.12
C HIS A 18 -11.03 50.23 -50.28
N LEU A 19 -11.49 50.10 -49.04
CA LEU A 19 -11.68 51.22 -48.08
C LEU A 19 -10.41 52.10 -48.03
N ALA A 20 -9.27 51.53 -48.24
CA ALA A 20 -7.98 52.21 -48.35
C ALA A 20 -7.94 53.20 -49.52
N ASP A 21 -8.48 52.83 -50.68
CA ASP A 21 -8.49 53.67 -51.89
C ASP A 21 -9.49 54.86 -51.76
N LEU A 22 -10.56 54.64 -51.02
CA LEU A 22 -11.55 55.69 -50.67
C LEU A 22 -10.97 56.70 -49.66
N LEU A 23 -10.18 56.25 -48.71
CA LEU A 23 -9.53 57.14 -47.72
C LEU A 23 -8.35 57.92 -48.31
N THR A 24 -7.67 57.40 -49.33
CA THR A 24 -6.55 58.09 -50.03
C THR A 24 -7.05 59.07 -51.09
N SER A 25 -8.28 58.97 -51.56
CA SER A 25 -8.88 59.89 -52.55
C SER A 25 -9.46 61.18 -51.95
N GLY A 26 -9.53 61.30 -50.61
CA GLY A 26 -9.98 62.52 -49.91
C GLY A 26 -8.90 63.60 -49.80
N PRO A 27 -9.28 64.85 -49.52
CA PRO A 27 -8.32 65.96 -49.40
C PRO A 27 -7.56 65.95 -48.07
N ALA A 28 -6.92 64.83 -47.74
CA ALA A 28 -6.19 64.66 -46.49
C ALA A 28 -4.67 64.82 -46.68
N ASP A 29 -4.03 65.28 -45.63
CA ASP A 29 -2.59 65.54 -45.54
C ASP A 29 -1.75 64.41 -46.16
N LYS A 30 -0.76 64.81 -46.98
CA LYS A 30 0.20 63.89 -47.68
C LYS A 30 0.93 62.91 -46.75
N THR A 31 1.00 63.20 -45.46
CA THR A 31 1.59 62.36 -44.42
C THR A 31 0.70 61.20 -44.01
N ALA A 32 -0.64 61.41 -43.98
CA ALA A 32 -1.59 60.35 -43.68
C ALA A 32 -1.72 59.35 -44.83
N ALA A 33 -1.64 59.81 -46.08
CA ALA A 33 -1.69 58.94 -47.27
C ALA A 33 -0.49 57.99 -47.38
N SER A 34 0.70 58.38 -46.88
CA SER A 34 1.86 57.52 -46.88
C SER A 34 1.84 56.41 -45.83
N SER A 35 1.22 56.65 -44.69
CA SER A 35 1.05 55.63 -43.63
C SER A 35 -0.06 54.60 -43.95
N LEU A 36 -1.09 55.01 -44.69
CA LEU A 36 -2.17 54.12 -45.14
C LEU A 36 -1.75 53.19 -46.27
N ASN A 37 -0.64 53.49 -46.97
CA ASN A 37 -0.15 52.68 -48.07
C ASN A 37 0.78 51.54 -47.63
N GLN A 38 1.06 51.40 -46.33
CA GLN A 38 1.82 50.27 -45.81
C GLN A 38 0.99 48.98 -45.91
N PRO A 39 1.60 47.81 -46.23
CA PRO A 39 0.87 46.56 -46.43
C PRO A 39 0.08 46.15 -45.21
N GLY A 40 0.57 46.33 -44.00
CA GLY A 40 -0.14 45.96 -42.76
C GLY A 40 -1.38 46.86 -42.46
N SER A 41 -1.40 48.13 -42.91
CA SER A 41 -2.56 48.98 -42.73
C SER A 41 -3.67 48.67 -43.75
N LYS A 42 -3.33 48.21 -44.96
CA LYS A 42 -4.27 47.74 -45.96
C LYS A 42 -4.97 46.47 -45.52
N ASP A 43 -4.23 45.51 -44.96
CA ASP A 43 -4.78 44.29 -44.42
C ASP A 43 -5.73 44.54 -43.24
N TYR A 44 -5.37 45.42 -42.34
CA TYR A 44 -6.21 45.84 -41.23
C TYR A 44 -7.52 46.54 -41.71
N LEU A 45 -7.43 47.46 -42.68
CA LEU A 45 -8.59 48.11 -43.25
C LEU A 45 -9.50 47.14 -44.00
N SER A 46 -8.98 46.08 -44.58
CA SER A 46 -9.78 45.02 -45.17
C SER A 46 -10.50 44.18 -44.11
N GLN A 47 -9.90 43.94 -42.94
CA GLN A 47 -10.53 43.26 -41.82
C GLN A 47 -11.68 44.10 -41.20
N LEU A 48 -11.53 45.42 -41.13
CA LEU A 48 -12.59 46.31 -40.64
C LEU A 48 -13.91 46.19 -41.44
N THR A 49 -13.82 45.88 -42.73
CA THR A 49 -15.04 45.68 -43.55
C THR A 49 -15.79 44.38 -43.24
N THR A 50 -15.17 43.46 -42.50
CA THR A 50 -15.76 42.16 -42.09
C THR A 50 -16.35 42.20 -40.69
N PHE A 51 -16.13 43.27 -39.93
CA PHE A 51 -16.62 43.37 -38.54
C PHE A 51 -18.12 43.73 -38.50
N SER A 52 -18.78 43.26 -37.44
CA SER A 52 -20.15 43.66 -37.15
C SER A 52 -20.18 45.14 -36.73
N ILE A 53 -21.33 45.82 -36.87
CA ILE A 53 -21.49 47.23 -36.51
C ILE A 53 -21.17 47.45 -35.03
N SER A 54 -21.48 46.47 -34.16
CA SER A 54 -21.17 46.54 -32.74
C SER A 54 -19.67 46.48 -32.46
N ASP A 55 -18.95 45.66 -33.21
CA ASP A 55 -17.49 45.49 -33.03
C ASP A 55 -16.74 46.69 -33.61
N LEU A 56 -17.27 47.31 -34.71
CA LEU A 56 -16.74 48.54 -35.28
C LEU A 56 -16.79 49.73 -34.31
N PHE A 57 -17.83 49.82 -33.45
CA PHE A 57 -17.91 50.84 -32.42
C PHE A 57 -16.97 50.57 -31.23
N ALA A 58 -16.64 49.30 -30.97
CA ALA A 58 -15.71 48.93 -29.91
C ALA A 58 -14.24 49.04 -30.35
N GLU A 59 -13.96 48.94 -31.65
CA GLU A 59 -12.59 48.91 -32.19
C GLU A 59 -11.75 50.16 -31.86
N PRO A 60 -12.28 51.41 -31.87
CA PRO A 60 -11.49 52.57 -31.45
C PRO A 60 -10.99 52.48 -30.01
N THR A 61 -11.79 51.85 -29.11
CA THR A 61 -11.43 51.69 -27.70
C THR A 61 -10.37 50.59 -27.54
N THR A 62 -10.46 49.51 -28.33
CA THR A 62 -9.45 48.43 -28.32
C THR A 62 -8.12 48.94 -28.90
N LEU A 63 -8.14 49.71 -29.99
CA LEU A 63 -6.93 50.34 -30.55
C LEU A 63 -6.34 51.36 -29.58
N GLN A 64 -7.16 52.14 -28.87
CA GLN A 64 -6.67 53.07 -27.89
C GLN A 64 -6.00 52.36 -26.70
N THR A 65 -6.56 51.24 -26.23
CA THR A 65 -5.95 50.44 -25.16
C THR A 65 -4.65 49.77 -25.62
N GLN A 66 -4.58 49.28 -26.86
CA GLN A 66 -3.36 48.72 -27.46
C GLN A 66 -2.31 49.83 -27.65
N ALA A 67 -2.68 51.00 -28.14
CA ALA A 67 -1.78 52.15 -28.27
C ALA A 67 -1.27 52.61 -26.91
N HIS A 68 -2.13 52.61 -25.88
CA HIS A 68 -1.71 52.93 -24.51
C HIS A 68 -0.75 51.86 -23.95
N HIS A 69 -1.01 50.59 -24.20
CA HIS A 69 -0.11 49.50 -23.79
C HIS A 69 1.23 49.59 -24.53
N LEU A 70 1.24 49.86 -25.82
CA LEU A 70 2.44 50.07 -26.60
C LEU A 70 3.24 51.29 -26.11
N THR A 71 2.59 52.42 -25.86
CA THR A 71 3.23 53.63 -25.33
C THR A 71 3.76 53.41 -23.91
N SER A 72 3.02 52.70 -23.07
CA SER A 72 3.47 52.34 -21.72
C SER A 72 4.66 51.36 -21.72
N SER A 73 4.63 50.34 -22.61
CA SER A 73 5.75 49.41 -22.75
C SER A 73 6.97 50.10 -23.36
N LEU A 74 6.77 51.02 -24.30
CA LEU A 74 7.85 51.80 -24.91
C LEU A 74 8.48 52.81 -23.90
N THR A 75 7.68 53.44 -23.07
CA THR A 75 8.14 54.28 -21.96
C THR A 75 8.84 53.49 -20.90
N SER A 76 8.35 52.29 -20.55
CA SER A 76 9.05 51.37 -19.64
C SER A 76 10.37 50.90 -20.22
N LEU A 77 10.39 50.51 -21.49
CA LEU A 77 11.61 50.10 -22.19
C LEU A 77 12.63 51.23 -22.27
N THR A 78 12.17 52.46 -22.58
CA THR A 78 13.06 53.62 -22.60
C THR A 78 13.61 53.95 -21.22
N HIS A 79 12.79 53.80 -20.16
CA HIS A 79 13.24 54.09 -18.80
C HIS A 79 14.22 53.02 -18.29
N THR A 80 13.97 51.73 -18.56
CA THR A 80 14.88 50.63 -18.14
C THR A 80 16.15 50.56 -18.97
N SER A 81 16.06 50.94 -20.26
CA SER A 81 17.21 50.89 -21.17
C SER A 81 17.95 52.23 -21.30
N TYR A 82 17.50 53.30 -20.61
CA TYR A 82 18.11 54.62 -20.66
C TYR A 82 19.64 54.63 -20.43
N PRO A 83 20.14 53.91 -19.39
CA PRO A 83 21.58 53.88 -19.18
C PRO A 83 22.33 53.13 -20.31
N THR A 84 21.70 52.13 -20.95
CA THR A 84 22.31 51.42 -22.10
C THR A 84 22.29 52.25 -23.37
N PHE A 85 21.22 53.05 -23.61
CA PHE A 85 21.19 54.00 -24.72
C PHE A 85 22.21 55.13 -24.54
N LEU A 86 22.40 55.60 -23.31
CA LEU A 86 23.42 56.62 -22.99
C LEU A 86 24.86 56.07 -23.15
N SER A 87 25.06 54.81 -22.78
CA SER A 87 26.36 54.16 -23.02
C SER A 87 26.60 53.92 -24.51
N LEU A 88 25.55 53.52 -25.26
CA LEU A 88 25.63 53.35 -26.71
C LEU A 88 25.89 54.69 -27.41
N HIS A 89 25.23 55.77 -27.00
CA HIS A 89 25.46 57.09 -27.54
C HIS A 89 26.90 57.61 -27.23
N ARG A 90 27.40 57.35 -26.02
CA ARG A 90 28.79 57.66 -25.66
C ARG A 90 29.79 56.84 -26.46
N THR A 91 29.49 55.53 -26.67
CA THR A 91 30.38 54.71 -27.51
C THR A 91 30.31 55.07 -28.99
N THR A 92 29.14 55.48 -29.52
CA THR A 92 29.01 55.94 -30.90
C THR A 92 29.69 57.30 -31.10
N SER A 93 29.60 58.25 -30.15
CA SER A 93 30.29 59.48 -30.22
C SER A 93 31.84 59.34 -30.08
N ALA A 94 32.28 58.41 -29.22
CA ALA A 94 33.67 58.02 -29.13
C ALA A 94 34.18 57.36 -30.43
N LEU A 95 33.29 56.52 -31.05
CA LEU A 95 33.58 55.86 -32.33
C LEU A 95 33.66 56.88 -33.48
N THR A 96 32.72 57.87 -33.53
CA THR A 96 32.81 58.95 -34.54
C THR A 96 34.08 59.82 -34.39
N ASN A 97 34.46 60.17 -33.15
CA ASN A 97 35.68 60.87 -32.87
C ASN A 97 36.92 60.04 -33.23
N SER A 98 36.88 58.71 -33.02
CA SER A 98 37.96 57.82 -33.42
C SER A 98 38.04 57.63 -34.94
N LEU A 99 36.89 57.58 -35.61
CA LEU A 99 36.84 57.55 -37.08
C LEU A 99 37.35 58.86 -37.75
N GLU A 100 37.04 60.01 -37.14
CA GLU A 100 37.48 61.29 -37.59
C GLU A 100 39.02 61.47 -37.41
N SER A 101 39.54 60.97 -36.28
CA SER A 101 40.97 60.88 -36.06
C SER A 101 41.64 59.87 -37.00
N LEU A 102 40.94 58.79 -37.35
CA LEU A 102 41.39 57.78 -38.31
C LEU A 102 41.41 58.36 -39.74
N ALA A 103 40.40 59.14 -40.13
CA ALA A 103 40.31 59.80 -41.40
C ALA A 103 41.44 60.82 -41.59
N SER A 104 41.72 61.63 -40.54
CA SER A 104 42.82 62.59 -40.55
C SER A 104 44.19 61.90 -40.57
N SER A 105 44.29 60.72 -39.94
CA SER A 105 45.54 59.93 -40.01
C SER A 105 45.71 59.20 -41.35
N LEU A 106 44.58 58.78 -41.97
CA LEU A 106 44.54 58.16 -43.29
C LEU A 106 44.96 59.15 -44.39
N ASP A 107 44.52 60.38 -44.29
CA ASP A 107 44.88 61.41 -45.20
C ASP A 107 46.42 61.71 -45.13
N SER A 108 46.99 61.56 -43.96
CA SER A 108 48.43 61.64 -43.75
C SER A 108 49.19 60.38 -44.25
N LEU A 109 48.51 59.25 -44.31
CA LEU A 109 49.06 57.95 -44.74
C LEU A 109 48.89 57.71 -46.26
N LEU A 110 47.95 58.40 -46.93
CA LEU A 110 47.69 58.30 -48.37
C LEU A 110 48.92 58.72 -49.21
N ASN A 111 49.78 59.56 -48.64
CA ASN A 111 50.94 60.04 -49.31
C ASN A 111 52.24 59.21 -49.17
N LYS A 112 52.14 58.03 -48.40
CA LYS A 112 53.37 57.24 -48.16
C LYS A 112 53.32 55.76 -48.57
N SER A 113 52.18 55.12 -48.78
CA SER A 113 52.19 53.73 -49.29
C SER A 113 50.83 53.24 -49.78
N LEU A 114 50.54 53.35 -51.06
CA LEU A 114 49.36 52.86 -51.76
C LEU A 114 49.10 51.34 -51.59
N PRO A 115 50.12 50.44 -51.57
CA PRO A 115 49.85 49.01 -51.43
C PRO A 115 49.41 48.57 -50.02
N ALA A 116 49.85 49.24 -48.94
CA ALA A 116 49.43 48.93 -47.59
C ALA A 116 47.97 49.39 -47.29
N LEU A 117 47.51 50.37 -48.08
CA LEU A 117 46.12 50.86 -47.96
C LEU A 117 45.10 49.90 -48.52
N GLU A 118 45.43 49.15 -49.58
CA GLU A 118 44.56 48.19 -50.24
C GLU A 118 44.35 46.98 -49.36
N GLU A 119 45.38 46.49 -48.67
CA GLU A 119 45.29 45.40 -47.70
C GLU A 119 44.55 45.83 -46.43
N SER A 120 44.75 47.06 -45.96
CA SER A 120 44.04 47.59 -44.81
C SER A 120 42.55 47.88 -45.13
N ALA A 121 42.24 48.30 -46.37
CA ALA A 121 40.88 48.57 -46.82
C ALA A 121 40.05 47.26 -46.97
N THR A 122 40.68 46.20 -47.51
CA THR A 122 40.05 44.90 -47.61
C THR A 122 39.79 44.26 -46.24
N ASN A 123 40.78 44.41 -45.33
CA ASN A 123 40.63 43.94 -43.93
C ASN A 123 39.55 44.73 -43.18
N TRP A 124 39.47 46.06 -43.44
CA TRP A 124 38.44 46.91 -42.83
C TRP A 124 37.05 46.61 -43.38
N LYS A 125 36.92 46.35 -44.68
CA LYS A 125 35.68 45.95 -45.33
C LYS A 125 35.17 44.61 -44.73
N GLN A 126 36.05 43.63 -44.58
CA GLN A 126 35.75 42.37 -44.01
C GLN A 126 35.25 42.46 -42.53
N ARG A 127 35.93 43.24 -41.71
CA ARG A 127 35.55 43.56 -40.32
C ARG A 127 34.23 44.33 -40.25
N THR A 128 34.02 45.28 -41.16
CA THR A 128 32.80 46.08 -41.21
C THR A 128 31.62 45.26 -41.63
N GLU A 129 31.78 44.34 -42.60
CA GLU A 129 30.76 43.38 -43.00
C GLU A 129 30.43 42.42 -41.86
N GLU A 130 31.43 42.01 -41.09
CA GLU A 130 31.21 41.14 -39.93
C GLU A 130 30.44 41.84 -38.81
N VAL A 131 30.82 43.07 -38.47
CA VAL A 131 30.12 43.92 -37.48
C VAL A 131 28.71 44.28 -37.95
N LEU A 132 28.51 44.56 -39.25
CA LEU A 132 27.20 44.82 -39.82
C LEU A 132 26.32 43.56 -39.78
N ARG A 133 26.93 42.39 -40.02
CA ARG A 133 26.22 41.10 -39.92
C ARG A 133 25.84 40.79 -38.48
N GLU A 134 26.72 41.07 -37.51
CA GLU A 134 26.40 40.93 -36.08
C GLU A 134 25.33 41.93 -35.63
N ARG A 135 25.43 43.17 -36.08
CA ARG A 135 24.40 44.20 -35.86
C ARG A 135 23.04 43.79 -36.45
N GLY A 136 23.07 43.25 -37.66
CA GLY A 136 21.87 42.74 -38.32
C GLY A 136 21.21 41.61 -37.50
N ARG A 137 22.06 40.69 -36.98
CA ARG A 137 21.56 39.61 -36.10
C ARG A 137 21.00 40.16 -34.79
N ALA A 138 21.70 41.10 -34.13
CA ALA A 138 21.25 41.74 -32.91
C ALA A 138 19.95 42.51 -33.09
N ARG A 139 19.79 43.20 -34.24
CA ARG A 139 18.55 43.92 -34.58
C ARG A 139 17.36 42.97 -34.78
N VAL A 140 17.56 41.84 -35.47
CA VAL A 140 16.50 40.84 -35.65
C VAL A 140 16.09 40.24 -34.30
N VAL A 141 17.03 40.03 -33.37
CA VAL A 141 16.72 39.57 -32.01
C VAL A 141 15.93 40.63 -31.24
N LEU A 142 16.31 41.90 -31.36
CA LEU A 142 15.59 43.01 -30.73
C LEU A 142 14.17 43.20 -31.28
N ASP A 143 14.00 43.13 -32.59
CA ASP A 143 12.68 43.22 -33.24
C ASP A 143 11.74 42.04 -32.86
N GLN A 144 12.32 40.91 -32.42
CA GLN A 144 11.57 39.75 -31.97
C GLN A 144 11.62 39.52 -30.44
N HIS A 145 12.11 40.54 -29.69
CA HIS A 145 12.36 40.41 -28.25
C HIS A 145 11.11 39.97 -27.47
N ASP A 146 9.94 40.54 -27.78
CA ASP A 146 8.69 40.22 -27.07
C ASP A 146 8.28 38.75 -27.28
N LYS A 147 8.42 38.23 -28.51
CA LYS A 147 8.16 36.82 -28.80
C LYS A 147 9.14 35.88 -28.12
N ILE A 148 10.41 36.26 -28.02
CA ILE A 148 11.42 35.48 -27.31
C ILE A 148 11.13 35.50 -25.81
N ARG A 149 10.71 36.64 -25.26
CA ARG A 149 10.32 36.78 -23.87
C ARG A 149 9.11 35.91 -23.54
N ASP A 150 8.05 35.99 -24.35
CA ASP A 150 6.84 35.16 -24.19
C ASP A 150 7.21 33.67 -24.21
N LEU A 151 8.15 33.27 -25.05
CA LEU A 151 8.62 31.88 -25.12
C LEU A 151 9.44 31.48 -23.88
N LEU A 152 10.26 32.38 -23.35
CA LEU A 152 11.05 32.18 -22.13
C LEU A 152 10.19 32.17 -20.87
N ASP A 153 9.06 32.89 -20.88
CA ASP A 153 8.14 32.96 -19.76
C ASP A 153 7.22 31.71 -19.67
N ILE A 154 7.13 30.90 -20.74
CA ILE A 154 6.30 29.67 -20.74
C ILE A 154 6.61 28.73 -19.56
N PRO A 155 7.86 28.35 -19.26
CA PRO A 155 8.15 27.45 -18.13
C PRO A 155 7.72 28.05 -16.78
N LEU A 156 7.96 29.36 -16.59
CA LEU A 156 7.57 30.06 -15.37
C LEU A 156 6.05 30.10 -15.18
N LEU A 157 5.29 30.31 -16.27
CA LEU A 157 3.83 30.26 -16.24
C LEU A 157 3.33 28.85 -15.93
N ILE A 158 3.96 27.83 -16.51
CA ILE A 158 3.60 26.43 -16.19
C ILE A 158 3.86 26.14 -14.72
N ASP A 159 5.00 26.54 -14.17
CA ASP A 159 5.32 26.36 -12.75
C ASP A 159 4.31 27.09 -11.85
N ALA A 160 3.95 28.34 -12.18
CA ALA A 160 2.94 29.09 -11.47
C ALA A 160 1.55 28.41 -11.53
N CYS A 161 1.16 27.88 -12.70
CA CYS A 161 -0.09 27.12 -12.86
C CYS A 161 -0.07 25.84 -12.03
N VAL A 162 1.04 25.11 -12.01
CA VAL A 162 1.20 23.89 -11.22
C VAL A 162 1.07 24.18 -9.73
N ARG A 163 1.74 25.22 -9.22
CA ARG A 163 1.68 25.62 -7.80
C ARG A 163 0.27 26.04 -7.39
N ASN A 164 -0.47 26.69 -8.27
CA ASN A 164 -1.85 27.13 -8.03
C ASN A 164 -2.90 26.02 -8.27
N GLY A 165 -2.49 24.84 -8.76
CA GLY A 165 -3.40 23.73 -9.05
C GLY A 165 -4.20 23.85 -10.34
N TYR A 166 -3.83 24.78 -11.25
CA TYR A 166 -4.39 24.97 -12.59
C TYR A 166 -3.74 24.04 -13.60
N PHE A 167 -3.90 22.73 -13.40
CA PHE A 167 -3.23 21.68 -14.18
C PHE A 167 -3.68 21.62 -15.65
N ALA A 168 -4.93 22.02 -15.94
CA ALA A 168 -5.45 22.05 -17.31
C ALA A 168 -4.73 23.10 -18.16
N GLU A 169 -4.52 24.27 -17.60
CA GLU A 169 -3.83 25.38 -18.22
C GLU A 169 -2.33 25.05 -18.42
N ALA A 170 -1.69 24.44 -17.41
CA ALA A 170 -0.33 23.96 -17.50
C ALA A 170 -0.14 22.95 -18.66
N LEU A 171 -1.07 22.00 -18.83
CA LEU A 171 -1.05 21.04 -19.93
C LEU A 171 -1.27 21.71 -21.29
N SER A 172 -2.16 22.70 -21.39
CA SER A 172 -2.39 23.43 -22.63
C SER A 172 -1.15 24.22 -23.05
N LEU A 173 -0.47 24.89 -22.10
CA LEU A 173 0.78 25.60 -22.35
C LEU A 173 1.90 24.63 -22.77
N SER A 174 2.00 23.48 -22.13
CA SER A 174 2.98 22.46 -22.49
C SER A 174 2.72 21.88 -23.89
N SER A 175 1.45 21.63 -24.26
CA SER A 175 1.09 21.18 -25.60
C SER A 175 1.40 22.24 -26.66
N HIS A 176 1.19 23.51 -26.34
CA HIS A 176 1.55 24.63 -27.20
C HIS A 176 3.08 24.73 -27.40
N ALA A 177 3.86 24.58 -26.32
CA ALA A 177 5.33 24.55 -26.41
C ALA A 177 5.83 23.39 -27.28
N LYS A 178 5.23 22.19 -27.14
CA LYS A 178 5.52 21.03 -28.00
C LYS A 178 5.13 21.29 -29.47
N ALA A 179 3.98 21.91 -29.73
CA ALA A 179 3.52 22.25 -31.07
C ALA A 179 4.49 23.23 -31.77
N LEU A 180 5.05 24.17 -31.03
CA LEU A 180 6.08 25.08 -31.56
C LEU A 180 7.34 24.33 -32.00
N SER A 181 7.73 23.28 -31.27
CA SER A 181 8.88 22.45 -31.64
C SER A 181 8.62 21.52 -32.84
N SER A 182 7.36 21.14 -33.06
CA SER A 182 6.92 20.26 -34.16
C SER A 182 6.56 21.03 -35.43
N SER A 183 6.75 22.36 -35.44
CA SER A 183 6.45 23.19 -36.59
C SER A 183 7.24 22.72 -37.84
N PRO A 184 6.60 22.66 -39.04
CA PRO A 184 7.23 22.17 -40.27
C PRO A 184 8.48 22.92 -40.68
N SER A 185 8.69 24.15 -40.12
CA SER A 185 9.90 24.96 -40.33
C SER A 185 11.17 24.33 -39.75
N PHE A 186 11.06 23.35 -38.86
CA PHE A 186 12.21 22.74 -38.14
C PHE A 186 12.41 21.25 -38.49
N GLN A 187 11.61 20.65 -39.39
CA GLN A 187 11.70 19.22 -39.69
C GLN A 187 13.05 18.74 -40.21
N ASP A 188 13.83 19.65 -40.86
CA ASP A 188 15.15 19.35 -41.42
C ASP A 188 16.34 20.00 -40.66
N LYS A 189 16.11 20.76 -39.60
CA LYS A 189 17.15 21.45 -38.84
C LYS A 189 17.01 21.18 -37.33
N THR A 190 18.18 21.02 -36.69
CA THR A 190 18.22 20.97 -35.22
C THR A 190 17.54 22.21 -34.63
N PRO A 191 16.62 22.05 -33.66
CA PRO A 191 15.92 23.18 -33.05
C PRO A 191 16.95 24.16 -32.41
N PRO A 192 16.67 25.48 -32.45
CA PRO A 192 17.57 26.46 -31.87
C PRO A 192 17.79 26.20 -30.39
N LEU A 193 19.00 26.45 -29.88
CA LEU A 193 19.44 26.18 -28.51
C LEU A 193 18.49 26.76 -27.47
N VAL A 194 17.93 27.93 -27.69
CA VAL A 194 16.95 28.59 -26.80
C VAL A 194 15.68 27.78 -26.71
N LEU A 195 15.14 27.29 -27.84
CA LEU A 195 13.94 26.47 -27.84
C LEU A 195 14.19 25.14 -27.14
N GLN A 196 15.36 24.54 -27.33
CA GLN A 196 15.74 23.30 -26.66
C GLN A 196 15.83 23.47 -25.13
N SER A 197 16.43 24.60 -24.67
CA SER A 197 16.49 24.89 -23.22
C SER A 197 15.10 25.12 -22.61
N VAL A 198 14.24 25.89 -23.30
CA VAL A 198 12.85 26.11 -22.87
C VAL A 198 12.07 24.77 -22.80
N LEU A 199 12.21 23.91 -23.81
CA LEU A 199 11.57 22.60 -23.82
C LEU A 199 12.07 21.70 -22.68
N SER A 200 13.36 21.74 -22.36
CA SER A 200 13.89 20.98 -21.22
C SER A 200 13.32 21.49 -19.89
N GLU A 201 13.15 22.80 -19.75
CA GLU A 201 12.60 23.40 -18.54
C GLU A 201 11.08 23.18 -18.42
N VAL A 202 10.34 23.25 -19.53
CA VAL A 202 8.94 22.81 -19.62
C VAL A 202 8.81 21.32 -19.22
N HIS A 203 9.71 20.48 -19.71
CA HIS A 203 9.74 19.07 -19.36
C HIS A 203 9.96 18.88 -17.84
N ASN A 204 10.87 19.61 -17.23
CA ASN A 204 11.11 19.59 -15.79
C ASN A 204 9.88 20.04 -15.00
N SER A 205 9.23 21.15 -15.42
CA SER A 205 8.02 21.65 -14.77
C SER A 205 6.85 20.66 -14.87
N ILE A 206 6.70 19.99 -16.01
CA ILE A 206 5.69 18.93 -16.18
C ILE A 206 6.04 17.68 -15.36
N THR A 207 7.31 17.33 -15.24
CA THR A 207 7.76 16.24 -14.37
C THR A 207 7.46 16.55 -12.89
N GLN A 208 7.70 17.79 -12.45
CA GLN A 208 7.32 18.23 -11.11
C GLN A 208 5.79 18.17 -10.89
N MET A 209 5.00 18.59 -11.90
CA MET A 209 3.56 18.46 -11.85
C MET A 209 3.13 16.99 -11.69
N LEU A 210 3.72 16.09 -12.44
CA LEU A 210 3.47 14.66 -12.37
C LEU A 210 3.82 14.11 -10.98
N LEU A 211 4.98 14.47 -10.44
CA LEU A 211 5.37 14.09 -9.08
C LEU A 211 4.42 14.66 -8.02
N SER A 212 3.94 15.89 -8.19
CA SER A 212 2.96 16.47 -7.26
C SER A 212 1.60 15.77 -7.32
N LEU A 213 1.15 15.36 -8.51
CA LEU A 213 -0.06 14.57 -8.69
C LEU A 213 0.09 13.17 -8.09
N LEU A 214 1.22 12.51 -8.30
CA LEU A 214 1.54 11.25 -7.62
C LEU A 214 1.60 11.44 -6.11
N ALA A 215 2.25 12.49 -5.61
CA ALA A 215 2.31 12.79 -4.18
C ALA A 215 0.91 12.95 -3.55
N THR A 216 -0.07 13.48 -4.29
CA THR A 216 -1.45 13.57 -3.81
C THR A 216 -2.10 12.19 -3.60
N LEU A 217 -1.65 11.15 -4.32
CA LEU A 217 -2.12 9.78 -4.13
C LEU A 217 -1.57 9.17 -2.83
N TYR A 218 -0.39 9.62 -2.40
CA TYR A 218 0.29 9.19 -1.17
C TYR A 218 -0.12 10.01 0.07
N GLU A 219 -0.92 11.06 -0.10
CA GLU A 219 -1.30 11.92 1.01
C GLU A 219 -2.47 11.29 1.80
N PRO A 220 -2.33 11.13 3.14
CA PRO A 220 -3.39 10.59 3.97
C PRO A 220 -4.60 11.54 3.99
N ASN A 221 -5.80 11.00 4.19
CA ASN A 221 -7.07 11.72 4.36
C ASN A 221 -7.53 12.57 3.15
N ARG A 222 -7.00 12.30 1.94
CA ARG A 222 -7.52 12.97 0.73
C ARG A 222 -8.89 12.44 0.34
N LYS A 223 -9.81 13.39 0.08
CA LYS A 223 -11.18 13.07 -0.34
C LYS A 223 -11.22 12.59 -1.79
N LEU A 224 -12.17 11.73 -2.11
CA LEU A 224 -12.39 11.17 -3.44
C LEU A 224 -12.32 12.19 -4.60
N PRO A 225 -12.92 13.42 -4.53
CA PRO A 225 -12.83 14.37 -5.63
C PRO A 225 -11.41 14.81 -5.97
N ALA A 226 -10.53 14.95 -4.97
CA ALA A 226 -9.14 15.32 -5.19
C ALA A 226 -8.35 14.19 -5.85
N LEU A 227 -8.54 12.94 -5.40
CA LEU A 227 -7.94 11.76 -6.00
C LEU A 227 -8.41 11.54 -7.44
N TRP A 228 -9.71 11.71 -7.68
CA TRP A 228 -10.30 11.64 -9.00
C TRP A 228 -9.73 12.71 -9.95
N LYS A 229 -9.56 13.95 -9.45
CA LYS A 229 -8.91 15.03 -10.20
C LYS A 229 -7.46 14.64 -10.56
N ALA A 230 -6.69 14.15 -9.60
CA ALA A 230 -5.31 13.73 -9.82
C ALA A 230 -5.21 12.62 -10.87
N VAL A 231 -5.99 11.54 -10.74
CA VAL A 231 -6.01 10.43 -11.70
C VAL A 231 -6.41 10.90 -13.11
N ASN A 232 -7.41 11.79 -13.24
CA ASN A 232 -7.81 12.32 -14.55
C ASN A 232 -6.70 13.14 -15.23
N PHE A 233 -5.90 13.88 -14.45
CA PHE A 233 -4.76 14.60 -15.02
C PHE A 233 -3.62 13.64 -15.37
N LEU A 234 -3.36 12.60 -14.59
CA LEU A 234 -2.40 11.55 -14.92
C LEU A 234 -2.79 10.83 -16.24
N ARG A 235 -4.07 10.56 -16.45
CA ARG A 235 -4.59 10.02 -17.73
C ARG A 235 -4.33 10.96 -18.89
N LYS A 236 -4.65 12.26 -18.73
CA LYS A 236 -4.47 13.28 -19.77
C LYS A 236 -3.01 13.52 -20.13
N MET A 237 -2.11 13.29 -19.17
CA MET A 237 -0.66 13.44 -19.39
C MET A 237 -0.04 12.21 -20.05
N ASP A 238 -0.79 11.11 -20.17
CA ASP A 238 -0.23 9.81 -20.56
C ASP A 238 1.01 9.48 -19.70
N ALA A 239 0.81 9.50 -18.36
CA ALA A 239 1.88 9.59 -17.38
C ALA A 239 2.92 8.47 -17.51
N PHE A 240 2.52 7.30 -17.95
CA PHE A 240 3.38 6.12 -18.13
C PHE A 240 3.43 5.63 -19.59
N GLY A 241 2.78 6.34 -20.52
CA GLY A 241 2.80 6.00 -21.93
C GLY A 241 4.07 6.47 -22.65
N PRO A 242 4.18 6.24 -23.96
CA PRO A 242 5.34 6.57 -24.76
C PRO A 242 5.66 8.08 -24.81
N SER A 243 4.66 8.94 -24.56
CA SER A 243 4.80 10.41 -24.49
C SER A 243 5.13 10.91 -23.10
N SER A 244 5.30 10.02 -22.13
CA SER A 244 5.57 10.36 -20.73
C SER A 244 6.84 11.17 -20.56
N PRO A 245 6.86 12.15 -19.64
CA PRO A 245 8.09 12.82 -19.24
C PRO A 245 9.15 11.87 -18.67
N PHE A 246 8.74 10.71 -18.15
CA PHE A 246 9.67 9.68 -17.66
C PHE A 246 10.30 8.83 -18.77
N ALA A 247 9.67 8.72 -19.94
CA ALA A 247 10.21 7.96 -21.06
C ALA A 247 11.56 8.50 -21.56
N SER A 248 11.85 9.79 -21.36
CA SER A 248 13.10 10.41 -21.74
C SER A 248 14.24 10.24 -20.74
N LEU A 249 13.95 9.87 -19.49
CA LEU A 249 14.95 9.54 -18.47
C LEU A 249 15.55 8.15 -18.66
N GLU A 250 14.84 7.26 -19.33
CA GLU A 250 15.34 5.96 -19.75
C GLU A 250 16.17 6.09 -21.03
N GLY A 251 17.33 6.69 -20.92
CA GLY A 251 18.33 6.68 -21.97
C GLY A 251 18.65 5.26 -22.38
N LYS A 252 18.07 4.79 -23.48
CA LYS A 252 18.41 3.56 -24.24
C LYS A 252 18.47 2.23 -23.47
N SER A 253 18.15 2.20 -22.19
CA SER A 253 17.96 0.98 -21.46
C SER A 253 16.50 0.54 -21.64
N LYS A 254 16.28 -0.36 -22.56
CA LYS A 254 15.07 -1.19 -22.63
C LYS A 254 15.07 -2.15 -21.42
N THR A 255 15.10 -1.60 -20.22
CA THR A 255 14.82 -2.38 -19.03
C THR A 255 13.30 -2.38 -18.87
N ARG A 256 12.65 -3.10 -19.75
CA ARG A 256 11.34 -3.69 -19.44
C ARG A 256 11.56 -4.41 -18.12
N VAL A 257 10.80 -4.10 -17.09
CA VAL A 257 10.72 -4.90 -15.88
C VAL A 257 10.06 -6.22 -16.29
N TYR A 258 10.87 -7.11 -16.85
CA TYR A 258 10.49 -8.50 -16.99
C TYR A 258 10.57 -9.10 -15.60
N LEU A 259 9.44 -9.40 -15.03
CA LEU A 259 9.35 -10.49 -14.09
C LEU A 259 9.88 -11.72 -14.84
N SER A 260 11.08 -12.14 -14.44
CA SER A 260 11.83 -13.21 -15.06
C SER A 260 10.99 -14.49 -15.13
N SER A 261 10.55 -14.79 -16.33
CA SER A 261 10.18 -16.13 -16.75
C SER A 261 10.42 -16.16 -18.26
N GLU A 262 11.23 -17.12 -18.72
CA GLU A 262 11.64 -17.32 -20.10
C GLU A 262 10.50 -17.81 -21.02
N ASP A 263 9.30 -17.27 -20.87
CA ASP A 263 8.17 -17.59 -21.72
C ASP A 263 7.90 -16.46 -22.71
N ILE A 264 7.73 -16.86 -23.95
CA ILE A 264 7.44 -16.11 -25.15
C ILE A 264 6.46 -14.97 -24.83
N VAL A 265 6.97 -13.74 -24.79
CA VAL A 265 6.17 -12.54 -24.53
C VAL A 265 5.27 -12.31 -25.74
N ASN A 266 4.01 -12.66 -25.64
CA ASN A 266 2.98 -12.22 -26.57
C ASN A 266 2.87 -10.69 -26.47
N PRO A 267 2.74 -9.96 -27.60
CA PRO A 267 2.56 -8.51 -27.62
C PRO A 267 1.27 -8.05 -26.91
N GLU A 268 0.41 -8.97 -26.47
CA GLU A 268 -0.82 -8.73 -25.72
C GLU A 268 -0.58 -8.51 -24.20
N ASP A 269 0.63 -8.76 -23.70
CA ASP A 269 0.99 -8.62 -22.27
C ASP A 269 1.57 -7.24 -21.92
N GLU A 270 1.50 -6.27 -22.82
CA GLU A 270 1.96 -4.90 -22.52
C GLU A 270 1.00 -4.24 -21.54
N ILE A 271 1.52 -3.87 -20.36
CA ILE A 271 0.75 -3.18 -19.29
C ILE A 271 0.29 -1.83 -19.82
N THR A 272 -1.01 -1.59 -19.83
CA THR A 272 -1.59 -0.34 -20.32
C THR A 272 -1.26 0.84 -19.39
N ASN A 273 -1.26 2.07 -19.91
CA ASN A 273 -1.08 3.28 -19.10
C ASN A 273 -2.12 3.35 -17.96
N GLU A 274 -3.36 2.92 -18.23
CA GLU A 274 -4.42 2.89 -17.22
C GLU A 274 -4.12 1.89 -16.09
N GLU A 275 -3.61 0.70 -16.40
CA GLU A 275 -3.19 -0.28 -15.41
C GLU A 275 -2.02 0.24 -14.54
N GLN A 276 -1.08 0.97 -15.14
CA GLN A 276 0.04 1.56 -14.40
C GLN A 276 -0.42 2.69 -13.46
N ILE A 277 -1.36 3.53 -13.90
CA ILE A 277 -1.97 4.56 -13.05
C ILE A 277 -2.77 3.91 -11.92
N ALA A 278 -3.50 2.84 -12.21
CA ALA A 278 -4.26 2.08 -11.21
C ALA A 278 -3.32 1.44 -10.17
N LEU A 279 -2.20 0.88 -10.60
CA LEU A 279 -1.16 0.35 -9.72
C LEU A 279 -0.54 1.46 -8.85
N ALA A 280 -0.15 2.58 -9.43
CA ALA A 280 0.39 3.73 -8.69
C ALA A 280 -0.62 4.25 -7.65
N PHE A 281 -1.91 4.28 -7.99
CA PHE A 281 -2.98 4.63 -7.06
C PHE A 281 -3.03 3.63 -5.89
N LEU A 282 -3.08 2.33 -6.16
CA LEU A 282 -3.17 1.28 -5.13
C LEU A 282 -1.95 1.31 -4.21
N VAL A 283 -0.74 1.43 -4.75
CA VAL A 283 0.50 1.54 -3.95
C VAL A 283 0.49 2.80 -3.08
N GLY A 284 0.07 3.94 -3.63
CA GLY A 284 -0.05 5.18 -2.86
C GLY A 284 -1.05 5.06 -1.71
N ARG A 285 -2.21 4.46 -1.96
CA ARG A 285 -3.23 4.25 -0.92
C ARG A 285 -2.82 3.18 0.10
N GLU A 286 -2.07 2.16 -0.32
CA GLU A 286 -1.50 1.16 0.59
C GLU A 286 -0.52 1.78 1.59
N THR A 287 0.37 2.67 1.14
CA THR A 287 1.29 3.37 2.05
C THR A 287 0.54 4.21 3.09
N CYS A 288 -0.57 4.84 2.70
CA CYS A 288 -1.45 5.56 3.63
C CYS A 288 -2.10 4.61 4.64
N LEU A 289 -2.63 3.48 4.17
CA LEU A 289 -3.21 2.44 5.02
C LEU A 289 -2.18 1.91 6.01
N LYS A 290 -0.99 1.58 5.53
CA LYS A 290 0.13 1.12 6.37
C LYS A 290 0.47 2.13 7.46
N SER A 291 0.60 3.42 7.12
CA SER A 291 0.88 4.47 8.09
C SER A 291 -0.20 4.59 9.17
N SER A 292 -1.49 4.45 8.81
CA SER A 292 -2.59 4.44 9.78
C SER A 292 -2.59 3.20 10.67
N LEU A 293 -2.22 2.04 10.11
CA LEU A 293 -2.13 0.77 10.82
C LEU A 293 -0.93 0.70 11.76
N GLU A 294 0.21 1.29 11.42
CA GLU A 294 1.42 1.30 12.24
C GLU A 294 1.17 1.90 13.63
N THR A 295 0.33 2.92 13.73
CA THR A 295 0.02 3.57 15.01
C THR A 295 -0.66 2.63 16.00
N VAL A 296 -1.58 1.77 15.53
CA VAL A 296 -2.30 0.79 16.36
C VAL A 296 -1.54 -0.53 16.42
N GLY A 297 -0.87 -0.91 15.32
CA GLY A 297 -0.08 -2.13 15.21
C GLY A 297 1.11 -2.18 16.19
N ASN A 298 1.71 -1.04 16.49
CA ASN A 298 2.77 -0.94 17.49
C ASN A 298 2.30 -1.34 18.89
N ASP A 299 1.07 -0.97 19.28
CA ASP A 299 0.49 -1.35 20.56
C ASP A 299 0.23 -2.86 20.63
N VAL A 300 -0.31 -3.44 19.54
CA VAL A 300 -0.51 -4.89 19.44
C VAL A 300 0.83 -5.62 19.48
N SER A 301 1.81 -5.18 18.68
CA SER A 301 3.13 -5.81 18.59
C SER A 301 3.92 -5.72 19.90
N ARG A 302 3.71 -4.67 20.70
CA ARG A 302 4.32 -4.54 22.02
C ARG A 302 3.80 -5.59 22.99
N LEU A 303 2.47 -5.79 23.01
CA LEU A 303 1.86 -6.78 23.89
C LEU A 303 2.10 -8.21 23.40
N SER A 304 2.09 -8.45 22.09
CA SER A 304 2.29 -9.80 21.53
C SER A 304 3.71 -10.35 21.71
N LYS A 305 4.69 -9.54 22.16
CA LYS A 305 6.05 -10.02 22.47
C LYS A 305 6.16 -10.67 23.85
N ASN A 306 5.20 -10.42 24.73
CA ASN A 306 5.17 -11.03 26.06
C ASN A 306 4.41 -12.36 25.96
N GLU A 307 5.03 -13.45 26.35
CA GLU A 307 4.40 -14.78 26.35
C GLU A 307 3.42 -14.95 27.51
N ASP A 308 3.71 -14.33 28.66
CA ASP A 308 2.87 -14.37 29.85
C ASP A 308 2.15 -13.03 30.04
N LEU A 309 0.92 -12.95 29.55
CA LEU A 309 0.04 -11.80 29.69
C LEU A 309 -0.91 -11.97 30.88
N ASP A 310 -1.03 -10.92 31.70
CA ASP A 310 -2.10 -10.82 32.70
C ASP A 310 -3.49 -10.73 32.03
N ASP A 311 -4.55 -11.09 32.74
CA ASP A 311 -5.93 -11.07 32.21
C ASP A 311 -6.33 -9.67 31.71
N ARG A 312 -5.85 -8.60 32.36
CA ARG A 312 -6.04 -7.21 31.90
C ARG A 312 -5.32 -6.92 30.59
N GLU A 313 -4.10 -7.42 30.46
CA GLU A 313 -3.30 -7.25 29.24
C GLU A 313 -3.93 -8.04 28.07
N LYS A 314 -4.53 -9.20 28.32
CA LYS A 314 -5.31 -9.96 27.33
C LYS A 314 -6.55 -9.18 26.85
N ASP A 315 -7.27 -8.54 27.79
CA ASP A 315 -8.40 -7.68 27.43
C ASP A 315 -7.96 -6.43 26.65
N ASP A 316 -6.85 -5.83 27.03
CA ASP A 316 -6.26 -4.69 26.30
C ASP A 316 -5.80 -5.11 24.90
N LEU A 317 -5.13 -6.25 24.78
CA LEU A 317 -4.73 -6.82 23.48
C LEU A 317 -5.95 -7.07 22.59
N ALA A 318 -7.02 -7.66 23.12
CA ALA A 318 -8.26 -7.88 22.39
C ALA A 318 -8.88 -6.55 21.91
N ARG A 319 -8.84 -5.51 22.74
CA ARG A 319 -9.34 -4.17 22.40
C ARG A 319 -8.50 -3.53 21.29
N TYR A 320 -7.16 -3.60 21.36
CA TYR A 320 -6.28 -3.10 20.32
C TYR A 320 -6.42 -3.88 19.02
N LEU A 321 -6.58 -5.20 19.09
CA LEU A 321 -6.86 -6.03 17.90
C LEU A 321 -8.19 -5.64 17.24
N LYS A 322 -9.26 -5.44 18.02
CA LYS A 322 -10.54 -4.97 17.47
C LYS A 322 -10.39 -3.63 16.76
N LYS A 323 -9.68 -2.69 17.40
CA LYS A 323 -9.39 -1.38 16.80
C LYS A 323 -8.55 -1.51 15.53
N TYR A 324 -7.55 -2.40 15.53
CA TYR A 324 -6.71 -2.66 14.36
C TYR A 324 -7.52 -3.23 13.19
N ILE A 325 -8.40 -4.20 13.47
CA ILE A 325 -9.32 -4.79 12.48
C ILE A 325 -10.25 -3.71 11.92
N ASP A 326 -10.79 -2.81 12.74
CA ASP A 326 -11.67 -1.75 12.29
C ASP A 326 -10.93 -0.74 11.40
N VAL A 327 -9.74 -0.29 11.80
CA VAL A 327 -8.90 0.61 10.98
C VAL A 327 -8.53 -0.05 9.65
N TRP A 328 -8.13 -1.33 9.68
CA TRP A 328 -7.83 -2.07 8.46
C TRP A 328 -9.06 -2.18 7.56
N ARG A 329 -10.20 -2.57 8.13
CA ARG A 329 -11.46 -2.72 7.40
C ARG A 329 -11.88 -1.40 6.74
N GLU A 330 -11.92 -0.32 7.51
CA GLU A 330 -12.33 1.01 7.02
C GLU A 330 -11.37 1.49 5.94
N GLY A 331 -10.07 1.44 6.21
CA GLY A 331 -9.07 1.91 5.25
C GLY A 331 -9.03 1.08 3.97
N ALA A 332 -9.06 -0.25 4.05
CA ALA A 332 -9.09 -1.10 2.87
C ALA A 332 -10.39 -0.94 2.08
N TYR A 333 -11.54 -0.81 2.77
CA TYR A 333 -12.83 -0.59 2.12
C TYR A 333 -12.89 0.77 1.41
N ASP A 334 -12.35 1.82 2.03
CA ASP A 334 -12.25 3.14 1.42
C ASP A 334 -11.41 3.11 0.14
N VAL A 335 -10.26 2.45 0.18
CA VAL A 335 -9.42 2.29 -1.02
C VAL A 335 -10.16 1.54 -2.13
N ILE A 336 -10.84 0.45 -1.80
CA ILE A 336 -11.63 -0.34 -2.74
C ILE A 336 -12.75 0.51 -3.35
N THR A 337 -13.49 1.25 -2.53
CA THR A 337 -14.57 2.12 -2.99
C THR A 337 -14.06 3.26 -3.87
N GLN A 338 -12.95 3.90 -3.48
CA GLN A 338 -12.31 4.94 -4.28
C GLN A 338 -11.83 4.37 -5.63
N TYR A 339 -11.22 3.19 -5.62
CA TYR A 339 -10.75 2.53 -6.83
C TYR A 339 -11.92 2.17 -7.78
N THR A 340 -12.98 1.54 -7.26
CA THR A 340 -14.14 1.15 -8.07
C THR A 340 -14.78 2.37 -8.72
N THR A 341 -14.95 3.46 -7.96
CA THR A 341 -15.53 4.71 -8.48
C THR A 341 -14.63 5.39 -9.53
N ILE A 342 -13.31 5.34 -9.37
CA ILE A 342 -12.37 6.03 -10.26
C ILE A 342 -12.10 5.22 -11.53
N PHE A 343 -11.95 3.91 -11.42
CA PHE A 343 -11.47 3.07 -12.53
C PHE A 343 -12.56 2.19 -13.16
N LEU A 344 -13.53 1.68 -12.38
CA LEU A 344 -14.51 0.71 -12.86
C LEU A 344 -15.85 1.35 -13.26
N GLU A 345 -16.39 2.29 -12.48
CA GLU A 345 -17.70 2.89 -12.77
C GLU A 345 -17.69 3.79 -14.02
N LYS A 346 -16.57 4.47 -14.33
CA LYS A 346 -16.46 5.33 -15.51
C LYS A 346 -16.54 4.60 -16.85
N SER A 347 -16.10 3.37 -16.89
CA SER A 347 -16.17 2.60 -18.13
C SER A 347 -17.61 2.21 -18.51
N SER A 348 -18.54 2.22 -17.53
CA SER A 348 -19.95 1.92 -17.77
C SER A 348 -20.80 3.12 -18.22
N THR A 349 -20.36 4.37 -17.96
CA THR A 349 -21.16 5.59 -18.22
C THR A 349 -20.75 6.37 -19.48
N SER A 350 -19.70 5.99 -20.19
CA SER A 350 -19.18 6.76 -21.34
C SER A 350 -19.77 6.39 -22.70
N VAL A 351 -20.92 5.69 -22.76
CA VAL A 351 -21.64 5.48 -24.02
C VAL A 351 -22.93 6.30 -24.04
N PRO A 352 -22.93 7.57 -24.52
CA PRO A 352 -24.17 8.20 -24.91
C PRO A 352 -24.70 7.44 -26.14
N ALA A 353 -25.90 6.92 -26.01
CA ALA A 353 -26.62 6.18 -27.05
C ALA A 353 -27.03 7.12 -28.21
N SER A 354 -26.08 7.66 -28.96
CA SER A 354 -26.37 8.42 -30.16
C SER A 354 -25.20 8.32 -31.12
N ASN A 355 -25.51 7.70 -32.28
CA ASN A 355 -24.68 7.48 -33.47
C ASN A 355 -23.70 6.30 -33.41
N ARG A 356 -24.25 5.08 -33.50
CA ARG A 356 -23.51 3.88 -33.87
C ARG A 356 -23.20 3.90 -35.37
N THR A 357 -22.01 4.36 -35.74
CA THR A 357 -21.34 3.82 -36.91
C THR A 357 -20.66 2.50 -36.49
N PRO A 358 -20.72 1.41 -37.27
CA PRO A 358 -20.07 0.15 -36.94
C PRO A 358 -18.55 0.29 -37.14
N VAL A 359 -17.85 0.71 -36.08
CA VAL A 359 -16.38 0.69 -36.05
C VAL A 359 -15.95 -0.61 -35.40
N SER A 360 -15.33 -1.44 -36.20
CA SER A 360 -14.50 -2.63 -35.92
C SER A 360 -14.64 -3.31 -34.55
N ALA A 361 -15.07 -4.57 -34.61
CA ALA A 361 -15.23 -5.49 -33.45
C ALA A 361 -13.96 -5.74 -32.60
N SER A 362 -12.79 -5.32 -33.05
CA SER A 362 -11.51 -5.48 -32.34
C SER A 362 -11.31 -4.52 -31.17
N SER A 363 -11.90 -3.31 -31.20
CA SER A 363 -11.77 -2.33 -30.11
C SER A 363 -12.61 -2.67 -28.87
N SER A 364 -13.72 -3.39 -29.04
CA SER A 364 -14.59 -3.80 -27.93
C SER A 364 -14.03 -4.98 -27.13
N ALA A 365 -13.26 -5.87 -27.78
CA ALA A 365 -12.61 -7.00 -27.12
C ALA A 365 -11.48 -6.54 -26.19
N ASN A 366 -10.66 -5.59 -26.65
CA ASN A 366 -9.55 -5.04 -25.87
C ASN A 366 -10.03 -4.27 -24.64
N GLN A 367 -11.12 -3.49 -24.75
CA GLN A 367 -11.71 -2.79 -23.61
C GLN A 367 -12.28 -3.76 -22.55
N GLY A 368 -12.87 -4.88 -22.98
CA GLY A 368 -13.35 -5.92 -22.07
C GLY A 368 -12.19 -6.59 -21.30
N GLN A 369 -11.07 -6.83 -21.96
CA GLN A 369 -9.88 -7.41 -21.34
C GLN A 369 -9.20 -6.47 -20.37
N GLU A 370 -9.09 -5.18 -20.70
CA GLU A 370 -8.56 -4.15 -19.80
C GLU A 370 -9.40 -4.03 -18.52
N LEU A 371 -10.73 -4.05 -18.62
CA LEU A 371 -11.62 -4.06 -17.47
C LEU A 371 -11.43 -5.29 -16.57
N LEU A 372 -11.24 -6.47 -17.16
CA LEU A 372 -10.97 -7.69 -16.38
C LEU A 372 -9.64 -7.59 -15.65
N ARG A 373 -8.61 -7.00 -16.28
CA ARG A 373 -7.31 -6.76 -15.63
C ARG A 373 -7.43 -5.74 -14.49
N LEU A 374 -8.18 -4.65 -14.68
CA LEU A 374 -8.44 -3.68 -13.61
C LEU A 374 -9.23 -4.32 -12.44
N HIS A 375 -10.18 -5.22 -12.73
CA HIS A 375 -10.85 -6.01 -11.68
C HIS A 375 -9.88 -6.95 -10.95
N SER A 376 -8.96 -7.58 -11.67
CA SER A 376 -7.96 -8.45 -11.03
C SER A 376 -7.01 -7.70 -10.12
N LEU A 377 -6.65 -6.45 -10.45
CA LEU A 377 -5.80 -5.61 -9.61
C LEU A 377 -6.43 -5.32 -8.24
N ILE A 378 -7.74 -5.08 -8.17
CA ILE A 378 -8.40 -4.82 -6.89
C ILE A 378 -8.48 -6.07 -6.02
N THR A 379 -8.71 -7.25 -6.63
CA THR A 379 -8.72 -8.51 -5.90
C THR A 379 -7.32 -8.88 -5.40
N THR A 380 -6.29 -8.64 -6.20
CA THR A 380 -4.89 -8.83 -5.78
C THR A 380 -4.49 -7.86 -4.68
N PHE A 381 -4.89 -6.59 -4.76
CA PHE A 381 -4.69 -5.60 -3.70
C PHE A 381 -5.36 -6.03 -2.39
N ALA A 382 -6.63 -6.45 -2.44
CA ALA A 382 -7.35 -6.90 -1.26
C ALA A 382 -6.68 -8.13 -0.63
N SER A 383 -6.23 -9.09 -1.45
CA SER A 383 -5.47 -10.26 -0.99
C SER A 383 -4.10 -9.87 -0.43
N HIS A 384 -3.43 -8.92 -1.05
CA HIS A 384 -2.14 -8.41 -0.60
C HIS A 384 -2.26 -7.74 0.77
N THR A 385 -3.21 -6.83 0.96
CA THR A 385 -3.41 -6.15 2.25
C THR A 385 -3.82 -7.11 3.36
N LEU A 386 -4.58 -8.16 3.04
CA LEU A 386 -4.91 -9.23 3.98
C LEU A 386 -3.64 -9.95 4.46
N ASN A 387 -2.81 -10.38 3.51
CA ASN A 387 -1.63 -11.21 3.79
C ASN A 387 -0.47 -10.41 4.40
N THR A 388 -0.32 -9.13 4.06
CA THR A 388 0.79 -8.31 4.54
C THR A 388 0.48 -7.56 5.83
N HIS A 389 -0.77 -7.16 6.04
CA HIS A 389 -1.12 -6.32 7.19
C HIS A 389 -1.97 -7.04 8.22
N LEU A 390 -2.99 -7.79 7.83
CA LEU A 390 -3.93 -8.37 8.79
C LEU A 390 -3.43 -9.70 9.39
N ILE A 391 -3.09 -10.66 8.55
CA ILE A 391 -2.68 -12.01 9.00
C ILE A 391 -1.43 -11.98 9.88
N PRO A 392 -0.34 -11.23 9.53
CA PRO A 392 0.88 -11.24 10.34
C PRO A 392 0.70 -10.63 11.74
N ILE A 393 -0.31 -9.81 11.95
CA ILE A 393 -0.63 -9.25 13.28
C ILE A 393 -1.56 -10.20 14.05
N LEU A 394 -2.52 -10.84 13.36
CA LEU A 394 -3.46 -11.75 14.00
C LEU A 394 -2.81 -13.06 14.42
N ALA A 395 -1.98 -13.66 13.58
CA ALA A 395 -1.40 -14.98 13.82
C ALA A 395 -0.62 -15.08 15.16
N PRO A 396 0.28 -14.15 15.52
CA PRO A 396 0.98 -14.20 16.81
C PRO A 396 0.12 -13.73 17.99
N ALA A 397 -0.88 -12.87 17.76
CA ALA A 397 -1.66 -12.28 18.83
C ALA A 397 -2.84 -13.17 19.29
N LEU A 398 -3.49 -13.89 18.38
CA LEU A 398 -4.64 -14.74 18.73
C LEU A 398 -4.33 -15.82 19.77
N PRO A 399 -3.19 -16.54 19.73
CA PRO A 399 -2.85 -17.54 20.72
C PRO A 399 -2.62 -17.00 22.13
N LEU A 400 -2.40 -15.70 22.29
CA LEU A 400 -2.17 -15.05 23.59
C LEU A 400 -3.47 -14.67 24.29
N LEU A 401 -4.58 -14.65 23.57
CA LEU A 401 -5.89 -14.27 24.10
C LEU A 401 -6.52 -15.43 24.90
N SER A 402 -7.51 -15.08 25.72
CA SER A 402 -8.37 -16.07 26.35
C SER A 402 -9.45 -16.58 25.37
N LEU A 403 -9.88 -17.83 25.56
CA LEU A 403 -10.93 -18.47 24.73
C LEU A 403 -12.24 -17.66 24.69
N SER A 404 -12.55 -16.92 25.73
CA SER A 404 -13.78 -16.11 25.84
C SER A 404 -13.78 -14.91 24.88
N LEU A 405 -12.62 -14.39 24.50
CA LEU A 405 -12.47 -13.20 23.65
C LEU A 405 -12.48 -13.53 22.16
N LEU A 406 -12.05 -14.75 21.79
CA LEU A 406 -11.93 -15.19 20.39
C LEU A 406 -13.23 -15.15 19.59
N PRO A 407 -14.43 -15.57 20.14
CA PRO A 407 -15.68 -15.56 19.37
C PRO A 407 -16.08 -14.17 18.88
N SER A 408 -15.83 -13.13 19.71
CA SER A 408 -16.16 -11.76 19.33
C SER A 408 -15.28 -11.23 18.18
N LEU A 409 -13.99 -11.58 18.19
CA LEU A 409 -13.05 -11.26 17.10
C LEU A 409 -13.39 -12.02 15.82
N LEU A 410 -13.70 -13.31 15.93
CA LEU A 410 -14.13 -14.11 14.79
C LEU A 410 -15.39 -13.55 14.14
N THR A 411 -16.36 -13.15 14.94
CA THR A 411 -17.59 -12.52 14.45
C THR A 411 -17.29 -11.24 13.69
N GLN A 412 -16.45 -10.35 14.24
CA GLN A 412 -16.05 -9.10 13.58
C GLN A 412 -15.33 -9.38 12.25
N LEU A 413 -14.38 -10.32 12.23
CA LEU A 413 -13.64 -10.70 11.03
C LEU A 413 -14.55 -11.38 9.98
N THR A 414 -15.53 -12.17 10.41
CA THR A 414 -16.51 -12.79 9.50
C THR A 414 -17.38 -11.73 8.83
N TYR A 415 -17.80 -10.69 9.56
CA TYR A 415 -18.49 -9.56 8.96
C TYR A 415 -17.59 -8.79 7.97
N CYS A 416 -16.31 -8.60 8.31
CA CYS A 416 -15.36 -8.03 7.37
C CYS A 416 -15.26 -8.87 6.10
N SER A 417 -15.05 -10.17 6.22
CA SER A 417 -14.95 -11.08 5.06
C SER A 417 -16.20 -11.06 4.19
N THR A 418 -17.39 -10.99 4.80
CA THR A 418 -18.66 -10.89 4.06
C THR A 418 -18.73 -9.57 3.25
N ALA A 419 -18.20 -8.47 3.80
CA ALA A 419 -18.14 -7.20 3.08
C ALA A 419 -17.16 -7.29 1.90
N PHE A 420 -15.98 -7.89 2.11
CA PHE A 420 -14.95 -8.05 1.07
C PHE A 420 -15.29 -9.12 0.02
N ALA A 421 -16.16 -10.08 0.33
CA ALA A 421 -16.67 -11.06 -0.63
C ALA A 421 -17.36 -10.40 -1.84
N ARG A 422 -17.92 -9.19 -1.67
CA ARG A 422 -18.49 -8.40 -2.78
C ARG A 422 -17.46 -7.95 -3.82
N VAL A 423 -16.20 -7.90 -3.41
CA VAL A 423 -15.05 -7.54 -4.27
C VAL A 423 -14.32 -8.79 -4.78
N GLY A 424 -14.84 -9.98 -4.45
CA GLY A 424 -14.23 -11.24 -4.86
C GLY A 424 -13.24 -11.82 -3.84
N LEU A 425 -13.07 -11.21 -2.66
CA LEU A 425 -12.19 -11.72 -1.61
C LEU A 425 -13.01 -12.27 -0.45
N ASP A 426 -13.28 -13.57 -0.46
CA ASP A 426 -13.81 -14.30 0.69
C ASP A 426 -12.68 -15.02 1.44
N PHE A 427 -12.29 -14.47 2.57
CA PHE A 427 -11.19 -15.02 3.39
C PHE A 427 -11.68 -15.80 4.62
N ARG A 428 -12.97 -16.17 4.69
CA ARG A 428 -13.51 -16.99 5.79
C ARG A 428 -12.80 -18.33 5.94
N GLY A 429 -12.40 -18.93 4.83
CA GLY A 429 -11.59 -20.16 4.85
C GLY A 429 -10.25 -19.99 5.57
N ILE A 430 -9.56 -18.88 5.32
CA ILE A 430 -8.27 -18.55 5.97
C ILE A 430 -8.49 -18.29 7.46
N LEU A 431 -9.58 -17.57 7.83
CA LEU A 431 -9.91 -17.31 9.23
C LEU A 431 -10.18 -18.60 9.99
N SER A 432 -10.87 -19.56 9.36
CA SER A 432 -11.18 -20.84 10.03
C SER A 432 -9.90 -21.59 10.40
N LEU A 433 -8.89 -21.60 9.53
CA LEU A 433 -7.61 -22.23 9.80
C LEU A 433 -6.80 -21.46 10.85
N LEU A 434 -6.74 -20.14 10.74
CA LEU A 434 -6.02 -19.29 11.69
C LEU A 434 -6.58 -19.40 13.10
N PHE A 435 -7.91 -19.38 13.24
CA PHE A 435 -8.57 -19.54 14.54
C PHE A 435 -8.46 -20.96 15.06
N ALA A 436 -8.52 -21.97 14.20
CA ALA A 436 -8.33 -23.35 14.59
C ALA A 436 -6.95 -23.57 15.23
N ASP A 437 -5.89 -23.08 14.58
CA ASP A 437 -4.53 -23.15 15.11
C ASP A 437 -4.38 -22.35 16.43
N ALA A 438 -4.89 -21.13 16.49
CA ALA A 438 -4.87 -20.33 17.71
C ALA A 438 -5.60 -21.02 18.88
N ILE A 439 -6.78 -21.60 18.62
CA ILE A 439 -7.56 -22.32 19.64
C ILE A 439 -6.80 -23.55 20.12
N LEU A 440 -6.18 -24.30 19.22
CA LEU A 440 -5.37 -25.46 19.59
C LEU A 440 -4.25 -25.08 20.55
N GLN A 441 -3.55 -23.97 20.26
CA GLN A 441 -2.46 -23.46 21.10
C GLN A 441 -2.99 -22.97 22.46
N VAL A 442 -4.08 -22.19 22.48
CA VAL A 442 -4.68 -21.68 23.73
C VAL A 442 -5.18 -22.82 24.59
N VAL A 443 -5.98 -23.74 24.04
CA VAL A 443 -6.51 -24.89 24.78
C VAL A 443 -5.39 -25.79 25.24
N GLY A 444 -4.38 -26.04 24.41
CA GLY A 444 -3.22 -26.83 24.76
C GLY A 444 -2.46 -26.24 25.95
N ARG A 445 -2.27 -24.92 25.99
CA ARG A 445 -1.68 -24.19 27.12
C ARG A 445 -2.54 -24.29 28.36
N ASP A 446 -3.85 -24.01 28.21
CA ASP A 446 -4.77 -23.97 29.36
C ASP A 446 -4.99 -25.37 29.95
N VAL A 447 -5.01 -26.44 29.14
CA VAL A 447 -5.06 -27.84 29.60
C VAL A 447 -3.79 -28.21 30.37
N ARG A 448 -2.62 -27.82 29.88
CA ARG A 448 -1.33 -28.03 30.61
C ARG A 448 -1.32 -27.26 31.93
N ALA A 449 -1.71 -25.97 31.91
CA ALA A 449 -1.80 -25.16 33.12
C ALA A 449 -2.79 -25.73 34.15
N ALA A 450 -3.94 -26.24 33.69
CA ALA A 450 -4.90 -26.94 34.54
C ALA A 450 -4.29 -28.19 35.20
N SER A 451 -3.38 -28.86 34.50
CA SER A 451 -2.70 -30.06 35.02
C SER A 451 -1.48 -29.74 35.89
N ASP A 452 -0.86 -28.58 35.77
CA ASP A 452 0.33 -28.20 36.54
C ASP A 452 0.07 -28.22 38.05
N GLN A 453 -1.11 -27.86 38.49
CA GLN A 453 -1.49 -27.93 39.89
C GLN A 453 -1.47 -29.36 40.40
N TRP A 454 -2.04 -30.29 39.65
CA TRP A 454 -2.00 -31.71 39.94
C TRP A 454 -0.57 -32.25 39.97
N LEU A 455 0.22 -31.97 38.93
CA LEU A 455 1.63 -32.38 38.82
C LEU A 455 2.48 -31.81 39.96
N SER A 456 2.28 -30.55 40.34
CA SER A 456 3.02 -29.89 41.42
C SER A 456 2.71 -30.54 42.79
N ARG A 457 1.46 -30.90 43.03
CA ARG A 457 1.06 -31.63 44.23
C ARG A 457 1.68 -33.02 44.32
N LEU A 458 1.68 -33.77 43.21
CA LEU A 458 2.36 -35.06 43.13
C LEU A 458 3.86 -34.97 43.36
N ARG A 459 4.52 -34.00 42.72
CA ARG A 459 5.96 -33.74 42.89
C ARG A 459 6.30 -33.35 44.34
N LYS A 460 5.49 -32.52 44.99
CA LYS A 460 5.64 -32.18 46.40
C LYS A 460 5.49 -33.39 47.30
N ALA A 461 4.45 -34.23 47.04
CA ALA A 461 4.14 -35.42 47.78
C ALA A 461 5.23 -36.51 47.62
N SER A 462 5.87 -36.60 46.46
CA SER A 462 6.98 -37.54 46.20
C SER A 462 8.32 -37.09 46.82
N GLY A 463 8.37 -35.87 47.40
CA GLY A 463 9.59 -35.35 48.05
C GLY A 463 10.68 -34.94 47.08
N ALA A 464 10.36 -34.76 45.79
CA ALA A 464 11.36 -34.46 44.74
C ALA A 464 12.00 -33.05 44.87
N ASN A 465 11.35 -32.11 45.60
CA ASN A 465 11.79 -30.70 45.70
C ASN A 465 12.65 -30.37 46.93
N SER A 466 13.07 -31.35 47.73
CA SER A 466 13.95 -31.09 48.88
C SER A 466 15.41 -30.99 48.47
N THR A 467 15.93 -29.77 48.36
CA THR A 467 17.35 -29.49 48.09
C THR A 467 18.26 -29.74 49.29
N ASN A 468 17.71 -30.04 50.49
CA ASN A 468 18.46 -30.34 51.69
C ASN A 468 18.69 -31.84 51.87
N THR A 469 19.93 -32.27 51.74
CA THR A 469 20.43 -33.64 51.83
C THR A 469 20.29 -34.28 53.23
N ARG A 470 19.76 -33.58 54.25
CA ARG A 470 19.59 -34.11 55.60
C ARG A 470 18.17 -34.55 55.96
N ASP A 471 17.13 -33.99 55.31
CA ASP A 471 15.76 -34.47 55.47
C ASP A 471 15.42 -35.45 54.34
N ARG A 472 15.89 -36.65 54.50
CA ARG A 472 15.61 -37.78 53.57
C ARG A 472 14.11 -38.01 53.50
N LYS A 473 13.49 -37.34 52.54
CA LYS A 473 12.30 -37.63 51.77
C LYS A 473 11.29 -38.59 52.43
N GLN A 474 10.53 -38.04 53.35
CA GLN A 474 9.35 -38.72 53.76
C GLN A 474 8.25 -38.50 52.70
N VAL A 475 8.03 -39.49 51.85
CA VAL A 475 6.92 -39.47 50.86
C VAL A 475 5.63 -39.34 51.66
N SER A 476 4.81 -38.34 51.32
CA SER A 476 3.55 -38.10 52.01
C SER A 476 2.59 -39.31 51.81
N PRO A 477 2.00 -39.86 52.87
CA PRO A 477 1.14 -41.06 52.71
C PRO A 477 -0.12 -40.69 51.92
N PRO A 478 -0.60 -41.60 51.01
CA PRO A 478 -1.76 -41.37 50.16
C PRO A 478 -3.05 -41.04 50.89
N SER A 479 -3.28 -41.66 52.06
CA SER A 479 -4.49 -41.42 52.88
C SER A 479 -4.59 -39.98 53.45
N LYS A 480 -3.47 -39.22 53.51
CA LYS A 480 -3.43 -37.90 54.10
C LYS A 480 -3.93 -36.80 53.18
N TRP A 481 -3.75 -36.95 51.86
CA TRP A 481 -4.01 -35.86 50.94
C TRP A 481 -4.76 -36.24 49.64
N LEU A 482 -4.74 -37.53 49.23
CA LEU A 482 -5.39 -37.96 48.01
C LEU A 482 -6.89 -38.23 48.16
N ILE A 483 -7.33 -38.60 49.35
CA ILE A 483 -8.69 -39.03 49.63
C ILE A 483 -9.35 -38.17 50.72
N ALA A 484 -10.67 -37.99 50.64
CA ALA A 484 -11.43 -37.33 51.69
C ALA A 484 -11.38 -38.11 53.00
N THR A 485 -11.29 -37.44 54.15
CA THR A 485 -11.17 -38.06 55.46
C THR A 485 -12.29 -39.05 55.77
N SER A 486 -13.50 -38.81 55.26
CA SER A 486 -14.67 -39.70 55.38
C SER A 486 -14.53 -41.03 54.63
N ALA A 487 -13.73 -41.06 53.56
CA ALA A 487 -13.59 -42.23 52.69
C ALA A 487 -12.30 -43.05 52.93
N VAL A 488 -11.43 -42.60 53.85
CA VAL A 488 -10.13 -43.26 54.14
C VAL A 488 -10.26 -44.70 54.61
N SER A 489 -11.31 -45.02 55.37
CA SER A 489 -11.55 -46.37 55.92
C SER A 489 -11.98 -47.37 54.84
N SER A 490 -12.74 -46.90 53.89
CA SER A 490 -13.24 -47.72 52.75
C SER A 490 -13.12 -46.92 51.46
N PRO A 491 -11.92 -46.88 50.80
CA PRO A 491 -11.76 -46.18 49.56
C PRO A 491 -12.71 -46.71 48.49
N PRO A 492 -13.49 -45.82 47.81
CA PRO A 492 -14.42 -46.27 46.81
C PRO A 492 -13.65 -46.79 45.57
N LEU A 493 -14.01 -47.96 45.13
CA LEU A 493 -13.48 -48.58 43.90
C LEU A 493 -14.41 -48.31 42.72
N PRO A 494 -13.89 -48.22 41.48
CA PRO A 494 -14.70 -47.98 40.30
C PRO A 494 -15.73 -49.09 40.06
N ALA A 495 -16.99 -48.69 39.89
CA ALA A 495 -18.02 -49.62 39.44
C ALA A 495 -17.89 -49.81 37.91
N PRO A 496 -18.31 -50.98 37.37
CA PRO A 496 -18.20 -51.21 35.90
C PRO A 496 -18.92 -50.19 35.04
N ASN A 497 -19.92 -49.49 35.61
CA ASN A 497 -20.72 -48.46 34.90
C ASN A 497 -20.40 -47.04 35.33
N ALA A 498 -19.31 -46.81 36.05
CA ALA A 498 -18.97 -45.48 36.60
C ALA A 498 -18.79 -44.37 35.55
N VAL A 499 -18.47 -44.74 34.30
CA VAL A 499 -18.25 -43.81 33.18
C VAL A 499 -19.49 -43.58 32.31
N GLN A 500 -20.61 -44.33 32.54
CA GLN A 500 -21.77 -44.29 31.65
C GLN A 500 -22.72 -43.08 31.85
N GLY A 501 -22.45 -42.18 32.79
CA GLY A 501 -23.21 -40.96 33.00
C GLY A 501 -23.12 -39.95 31.85
N PRO A 502 -23.81 -38.78 31.92
CA PRO A 502 -23.70 -37.71 30.94
C PRO A 502 -22.24 -37.19 30.82
N PRO A 503 -21.76 -36.87 29.62
CA PRO A 503 -20.35 -36.51 29.40
C PRO A 503 -19.94 -35.19 30.06
N HIS A 504 -20.88 -34.33 30.48
CA HIS A 504 -20.66 -33.06 31.14
C HIS A 504 -20.76 -33.13 32.68
N ILE A 505 -21.17 -34.25 33.25
CA ILE A 505 -21.32 -34.44 34.71
C ILE A 505 -20.19 -35.36 35.18
N PRO A 506 -19.30 -34.89 36.07
CA PRO A 506 -18.25 -35.75 36.60
C PRO A 506 -18.82 -36.90 37.43
N PRO A 507 -18.22 -38.11 37.32
CA PRO A 507 -18.59 -39.25 38.11
C PRO A 507 -18.50 -38.96 39.62
N GLN A 508 -19.49 -39.33 40.39
CA GLN A 508 -19.55 -39.01 41.83
C GLN A 508 -18.37 -39.58 42.62
N ILE A 509 -17.77 -40.67 42.17
CA ILE A 509 -16.61 -41.30 42.80
C ILE A 509 -15.42 -40.33 42.89
N LEU A 510 -15.27 -39.37 41.94
CA LEU A 510 -14.20 -38.37 41.95
C LEU A 510 -14.29 -37.41 43.13
N ALA A 511 -15.51 -37.17 43.66
CA ALA A 511 -15.71 -36.34 44.85
C ALA A 511 -15.01 -36.90 46.11
N SER A 512 -14.81 -38.23 46.15
CA SER A 512 -14.07 -38.87 47.23
C SER A 512 -12.56 -38.62 47.19
N TYR A 513 -12.03 -38.08 46.03
CA TYR A 513 -10.62 -37.77 45.78
C TYR A 513 -10.46 -36.27 45.47
N PRO A 514 -10.41 -35.40 46.49
CA PRO A 514 -10.47 -33.95 46.29
C PRO A 514 -9.44 -33.37 45.30
N PRO A 515 -8.16 -33.78 45.32
CA PRO A 515 -7.19 -33.26 44.34
C PRO A 515 -7.50 -33.67 42.90
N LEU A 516 -8.08 -34.85 42.69
CA LEU A 516 -8.48 -35.34 41.38
C LEU A 516 -9.80 -34.64 40.93
N ALA A 517 -10.70 -34.36 41.87
CA ALA A 517 -11.91 -33.60 41.59
C ALA A 517 -11.57 -32.14 41.19
N GLU A 518 -10.62 -31.48 41.85
CA GLU A 518 -10.14 -30.15 41.47
C GLU A 518 -9.54 -30.18 40.08
N HIS A 519 -8.67 -31.16 39.79
CA HIS A 519 -8.09 -31.34 38.46
C HIS A 519 -9.17 -31.57 37.37
N THR A 520 -10.18 -32.42 37.68
CA THR A 520 -11.34 -32.60 36.80
C THR A 520 -12.07 -31.28 36.53
N ASN A 521 -12.34 -30.50 37.57
CA ASN A 521 -13.06 -29.23 37.44
C ASN A 521 -12.24 -28.20 36.63
N SER A 522 -10.91 -28.15 36.81
CA SER A 522 -10.05 -27.29 36.04
C SER A 522 -10.08 -27.64 34.54
N LEU A 523 -9.98 -28.92 34.19
CA LEU A 523 -10.09 -29.38 32.81
C LEU A 523 -11.49 -29.14 32.21
N LEU A 524 -12.55 -29.41 32.96
CA LEU A 524 -13.91 -29.13 32.52
C LEU A 524 -14.15 -27.60 32.33
N GLY A 525 -13.50 -26.77 33.13
CA GLY A 525 -13.48 -25.31 32.93
C GLY A 525 -12.96 -24.92 31.58
N VAL A 526 -11.83 -25.48 31.17
CA VAL A 526 -11.23 -25.26 29.83
C VAL A 526 -12.17 -25.77 28.72
N PHE A 527 -12.75 -26.97 28.89
CA PHE A 527 -13.68 -27.54 27.91
C PHE A 527 -14.97 -26.71 27.77
N ASN A 528 -15.49 -26.16 28.87
CA ASN A 528 -16.63 -25.27 28.83
C ASN A 528 -16.34 -23.96 28.08
N ALA A 529 -15.13 -23.40 28.25
CA ALA A 529 -14.70 -22.26 27.48
C ALA A 529 -14.55 -22.58 25.99
N LEU A 530 -14.03 -23.77 25.67
CA LEU A 530 -13.92 -24.28 24.29
C LEU A 530 -15.28 -24.42 23.59
N ARG A 531 -16.34 -24.74 24.30
CA ARG A 531 -17.72 -24.90 23.71
C ARG A 531 -18.21 -23.66 23.00
N LEU A 532 -17.68 -22.46 23.35
CA LEU A 532 -18.06 -21.22 22.70
C LEU A 532 -17.52 -21.13 21.26
N LEU A 533 -16.41 -21.82 21.00
CA LEU A 533 -15.76 -21.82 19.69
C LEU A 533 -14.95 -23.12 19.54
N ALA A 534 -15.61 -24.18 19.06
CA ALA A 534 -15.03 -25.51 18.93
C ALA A 534 -14.92 -25.94 17.45
N PRO A 535 -13.80 -25.63 16.75
CA PRO A 535 -13.62 -26.04 15.36
C PRO A 535 -13.46 -27.56 15.25
N LEU A 536 -14.17 -28.17 14.32
CA LEU A 536 -14.10 -29.61 14.10
C LEU A 536 -12.75 -30.09 13.54
N SER A 537 -12.03 -29.19 12.85
CA SER A 537 -10.74 -29.51 12.20
C SER A 537 -9.64 -29.90 13.18
N ILE A 538 -9.69 -29.42 14.43
CA ILE A 538 -8.64 -29.64 15.45
C ILE A 538 -8.97 -30.76 16.44
N VAL A 539 -10.07 -31.48 16.27
CA VAL A 539 -10.51 -32.50 17.26
C VAL A 539 -9.45 -33.56 17.51
N SER A 540 -8.80 -34.07 16.43
CA SER A 540 -7.76 -35.08 16.53
C SER A 540 -6.56 -34.59 17.29
N ASP A 541 -6.07 -33.39 16.92
CA ASP A 541 -4.88 -32.77 17.52
C ASP A 541 -5.13 -32.41 18.99
N LEU A 542 -6.36 -31.97 19.29
CA LEU A 542 -6.77 -31.64 20.64
C LEU A 542 -6.89 -32.88 21.54
N VAL A 543 -7.42 -33.97 21.00
CA VAL A 543 -7.44 -35.28 21.70
C VAL A 543 -6.02 -35.73 21.99
N GLU A 544 -5.09 -35.55 21.03
CA GLU A 544 -3.70 -35.88 21.22
C GLU A 544 -3.04 -35.08 22.35
N VAL A 545 -3.25 -33.75 22.38
CA VAL A 545 -2.74 -32.88 23.47
C VAL A 545 -3.33 -33.28 24.82
N VAL A 546 -4.62 -33.60 24.89
CA VAL A 546 -5.27 -34.02 26.14
C VAL A 546 -4.74 -35.39 26.58
N ASP A 547 -4.57 -36.32 25.66
CA ASP A 547 -4.04 -37.66 25.98
C ASP A 547 -2.58 -37.59 26.48
N ASP A 548 -1.75 -36.69 25.89
CA ASP A 548 -0.39 -36.45 26.34
C ASP A 548 -0.36 -35.91 27.78
N VAL A 549 -1.19 -34.94 28.08
CA VAL A 549 -1.30 -34.36 29.43
C VAL A 549 -1.83 -35.37 30.44
N LEU A 550 -2.81 -36.17 30.06
CA LEU A 550 -3.33 -37.24 30.91
C LEU A 550 -2.30 -38.35 31.15
N ALA A 551 -1.52 -38.70 30.12
CA ALA A 551 -0.42 -39.67 30.25
C ALA A 551 0.70 -39.12 31.13
N GLU A 552 1.04 -37.83 31.04
CA GLU A 552 2.00 -37.19 31.95
C GLU A 552 1.52 -37.20 33.39
N GLY A 553 0.23 -36.86 33.62
CA GLY A 553 -0.40 -36.93 34.93
C GLY A 553 -0.42 -38.33 35.52
N ALA A 554 -0.72 -39.34 34.69
CA ALA A 554 -0.65 -40.74 35.08
C ALA A 554 0.76 -41.20 35.43
N ASN A 555 1.77 -40.88 34.60
CA ASN A 555 3.17 -41.20 34.87
C ASN A 555 3.69 -40.54 36.16
N ALA A 556 3.28 -39.29 36.45
CA ALA A 556 3.61 -38.62 37.69
C ALA A 556 2.94 -39.31 38.92
N LEU A 557 1.70 -39.75 38.79
CA LEU A 557 1.01 -40.50 39.81
C LEU A 557 1.71 -41.86 40.05
N LEU A 558 2.01 -42.58 39.00
CA LEU A 558 2.75 -43.87 39.09
C LEU A 558 4.14 -43.69 39.73
N THR A 559 4.82 -42.61 39.42
CA THR A 559 6.13 -42.29 40.02
C THR A 559 5.99 -42.01 41.51
N TYR A 560 4.96 -41.28 41.90
CA TYR A 560 4.63 -41.04 43.32
C TYR A 560 4.28 -42.34 44.03
N LEU A 561 3.38 -43.17 43.47
CA LEU A 561 3.00 -44.45 44.05
C LEU A 561 4.18 -45.42 44.16
N LYS A 562 5.07 -45.43 43.16
CA LYS A 562 6.31 -46.22 43.17
C LYS A 562 7.26 -45.77 44.28
N ALA A 563 7.43 -44.46 44.43
CA ALA A 563 8.23 -43.91 45.54
C ALA A 563 7.64 -44.26 46.90
N PHE A 564 6.31 -44.27 46.99
CA PHE A 564 5.58 -44.69 48.18
C PHE A 564 5.81 -46.18 48.49
N THR A 565 5.72 -47.11 47.51
CA THR A 565 6.01 -48.54 47.68
C THR A 565 7.41 -48.83 48.18
N ILE A 566 8.40 -48.10 47.60
CA ILE A 566 9.81 -48.24 48.02
C ILE A 566 9.97 -47.80 49.48
N ASN A 567 9.35 -46.66 49.89
CA ASN A 567 9.36 -46.23 51.27
C ASN A 567 8.64 -47.19 52.22
N LEU A 568 7.56 -47.78 51.78
CA LEU A 568 6.83 -48.79 52.51
C LEU A 568 7.69 -50.04 52.81
N ALA A 569 8.44 -50.49 51.80
CA ALA A 569 9.35 -51.63 51.92
C ALA A 569 10.56 -51.36 52.82
N GLN A 570 11.03 -50.10 52.90
CA GLN A 570 12.22 -49.74 53.70
C GLN A 570 11.90 -49.43 55.18
N SER A 571 10.65 -49.21 55.51
CA SER A 571 10.18 -48.88 56.87
C SER A 571 9.75 -50.13 57.58
N THR A 572 10.49 -50.56 58.64
CA THR A 572 10.08 -51.66 59.52
C THR A 572 8.98 -51.19 60.45
N ALA A 573 7.78 -51.76 60.39
CA ALA A 573 6.66 -51.45 61.27
C ALA A 573 6.95 -51.99 62.67
N VAL A 574 6.79 -51.16 63.67
CA VAL A 574 7.04 -51.50 65.06
C VAL A 574 5.73 -51.62 65.89
N THR A 575 4.63 -51.02 65.39
CA THR A 575 3.35 -51.00 66.11
C THR A 575 2.16 -51.42 65.26
N ASP A 576 1.14 -52.01 65.88
CA ASP A 576 -0.11 -52.43 65.17
C ASP A 576 -0.85 -51.25 64.52
N ASP A 577 -0.83 -50.09 65.14
CA ASP A 577 -1.41 -48.87 64.58
C ASP A 577 -0.74 -48.42 63.28
N GLU A 578 0.60 -48.61 63.16
CA GLU A 578 1.35 -48.35 61.92
C GLU A 578 1.03 -49.35 60.85
N LEU A 579 0.80 -50.63 61.21
CA LEU A 579 0.41 -51.67 60.30
C LEU A 579 -0.98 -51.36 59.68
N ASP A 580 -1.94 -50.95 60.50
CA ASP A 580 -3.28 -50.61 60.04
C ASP A 580 -3.28 -49.31 59.20
N ARG A 581 -2.40 -48.39 59.52
CA ARG A 581 -2.20 -47.19 58.69
C ARG A 581 -1.62 -47.56 57.33
N ARG A 582 -0.60 -48.44 57.26
CA ARG A 582 -0.02 -48.93 56.03
C ARG A 582 -1.02 -49.69 55.17
N LYS A 583 -1.88 -50.54 55.76
CA LYS A 583 -2.95 -51.24 55.06
C LYS A 583 -3.96 -50.26 54.48
N ARG A 584 -4.30 -49.17 55.18
CA ARG A 584 -5.15 -48.09 54.67
C ARG A 584 -4.50 -47.35 53.51
N ASP A 585 -3.23 -46.93 53.68
CA ASP A 585 -2.49 -46.22 52.64
C ASP A 585 -2.33 -47.05 51.37
N LYS A 586 -2.08 -48.35 51.51
CA LYS A 586 -2.01 -49.30 50.38
C LYS A 586 -3.32 -49.41 49.64
N ARG A 587 -4.44 -49.52 50.38
CA ARG A 587 -5.80 -49.56 49.78
C ARG A 587 -6.13 -48.27 49.04
N VAL A 588 -5.74 -47.11 49.61
CA VAL A 588 -5.95 -45.80 48.95
C VAL A 588 -5.06 -45.71 47.72
N ALA A 589 -3.81 -46.16 47.77
CA ALA A 589 -2.89 -46.15 46.62
C ALA A 589 -3.43 -47.00 45.43
N LEU A 590 -3.95 -48.19 45.75
CA LEU A 590 -4.55 -49.04 44.72
C LEU A 590 -5.87 -48.40 44.16
N ALA A 591 -6.69 -47.86 45.04
CA ALA A 591 -7.95 -47.25 44.63
C ALA A 591 -7.76 -46.02 43.75
N ILE A 592 -6.83 -45.11 44.07
CA ILE A 592 -6.58 -43.91 43.24
C ILE A 592 -6.02 -44.26 41.89
N GLY A 593 -5.07 -45.23 41.80
CA GLY A 593 -4.52 -45.66 40.51
C GLY A 593 -5.61 -46.26 39.60
N GLU A 594 -6.49 -47.10 40.18
CA GLU A 594 -7.61 -47.67 39.45
C GLU A 594 -8.62 -46.58 39.02
N VAL A 595 -9.02 -45.69 39.93
CA VAL A 595 -9.94 -44.58 39.61
C VAL A 595 -9.35 -43.64 38.54
N TYR A 596 -8.07 -43.33 38.61
CA TYR A 596 -7.42 -42.47 37.60
C TYR A 596 -7.51 -43.09 36.20
N LEU A 597 -7.15 -44.38 36.07
CA LEU A 597 -7.06 -45.03 34.77
C LEU A 597 -8.40 -45.48 34.22
N THR A 598 -9.30 -45.98 35.08
CA THR A 598 -10.59 -46.58 34.61
C THR A 598 -11.75 -45.58 34.61
N VAL A 599 -11.69 -44.50 35.40
CA VAL A 599 -12.78 -43.52 35.52
C VAL A 599 -12.39 -42.16 35.01
N PHE A 600 -11.33 -41.58 35.57
CA PHE A 600 -10.95 -40.20 35.28
C PHE A 600 -10.49 -40.02 33.81
N LEU A 601 -9.56 -40.83 33.36
CA LEU A 601 -9.00 -40.75 32.02
C LEU A 601 -10.06 -40.95 30.92
N PRO A 602 -10.90 -42.03 30.96
CA PRO A 602 -11.95 -42.20 29.96
C PRO A 602 -13.04 -41.13 30.07
N PHE A 603 -13.32 -40.62 31.28
CA PHE A 603 -14.28 -39.53 31.46
C PHE A 603 -13.82 -38.24 30.80
N ILE A 604 -12.58 -37.81 31.00
CA ILE A 604 -12.05 -36.58 30.41
C ILE A 604 -12.04 -36.67 28.87
N ARG A 605 -11.59 -37.80 28.30
CA ARG A 605 -11.64 -38.01 26.85
C ARG A 605 -13.10 -37.92 26.33
N ARG A 606 -14.03 -38.56 27.04
CA ARG A 606 -15.44 -38.53 26.66
C ARG A 606 -16.06 -37.14 26.83
N ALA A 607 -15.68 -36.40 27.86
CA ALA A 607 -16.12 -35.03 28.08
C ALA A 607 -15.66 -34.10 26.93
N LEU A 608 -14.48 -34.32 26.40
CA LEU A 608 -13.99 -33.57 25.21
C LEU A 608 -14.77 -34.01 23.95
N VAL A 609 -14.75 -35.31 23.60
CA VAL A 609 -15.26 -35.79 22.31
C VAL A 609 -16.78 -35.71 22.24
N GLN A 610 -17.50 -36.22 23.28
CA GLN A 610 -18.94 -36.24 23.31
C GLN A 610 -19.56 -34.99 23.96
N GLY A 611 -18.89 -34.44 24.97
CA GLY A 611 -19.37 -33.27 25.70
C GLY A 611 -19.23 -31.97 24.97
N VAL A 612 -18.11 -31.74 24.28
CA VAL A 612 -17.85 -30.52 23.52
C VAL A 612 -18.28 -30.68 22.06
N TYR A 613 -17.80 -31.73 21.38
CA TYR A 613 -18.01 -31.91 19.94
C TYR A 613 -19.25 -32.75 19.57
N SER A 614 -19.94 -33.34 20.56
CA SER A 614 -21.11 -34.20 20.35
C SER A 614 -20.85 -35.37 19.35
N SER A 615 -19.59 -35.72 19.17
CA SER A 615 -19.17 -36.78 18.24
C SER A 615 -19.35 -38.13 18.88
N GLN A 616 -20.05 -39.04 18.19
CA GLN A 616 -20.16 -40.46 18.59
C GLN A 616 -19.01 -41.32 18.03
N VAL A 617 -18.19 -40.73 17.16
CA VAL A 617 -17.03 -41.43 16.54
C VAL A 617 -15.90 -41.43 17.54
N GLU A 618 -15.38 -42.60 17.87
CA GLU A 618 -14.11 -42.74 18.59
C GLU A 618 -13.00 -42.18 17.72
N VAL A 619 -12.46 -41.03 18.11
CA VAL A 619 -11.24 -40.48 17.48
C VAL A 619 -10.05 -41.32 17.96
N LYS A 620 -9.62 -42.25 17.12
CA LYS A 620 -8.46 -43.11 17.39
C LYS A 620 -7.21 -42.42 16.85
N SER A 621 -6.35 -41.97 17.75
CA SER A 621 -4.97 -41.62 17.44
C SER A 621 -4.08 -42.80 17.75
N GLU A 622 -3.52 -43.44 16.72
CA GLU A 622 -2.68 -44.65 16.88
C GLU A 622 -1.45 -44.43 17.77
N THR A 623 -0.90 -43.22 17.73
CA THR A 623 0.29 -42.83 18.51
C THR A 623 0.00 -42.73 20.01
N ASN A 624 -1.18 -42.26 20.38
CA ASN A 624 -1.52 -42.03 21.79
C ASN A 624 -2.15 -43.24 22.47
N GLU A 625 -2.78 -44.13 21.72
CA GLU A 625 -3.15 -45.44 22.25
C GLU A 625 -1.91 -46.22 22.74
N THR A 626 -0.76 -46.04 22.10
CA THR A 626 0.48 -46.70 22.55
C THR A 626 0.97 -46.11 23.87
N LYS A 627 0.94 -44.78 24.06
CA LYS A 627 1.34 -44.13 25.32
C LYS A 627 0.45 -44.52 26.49
N LEU A 628 -0.88 -44.50 26.26
CA LEU A 628 -1.82 -44.88 27.28
C LEU A 628 -1.78 -46.38 27.62
N LYS A 629 -1.57 -47.24 26.64
CA LYS A 629 -1.31 -48.66 26.85
C LYS A 629 -0.02 -48.91 27.63
N GLU A 630 1.02 -48.12 27.36
CA GLU A 630 2.29 -48.20 28.12
C GLU A 630 2.08 -47.80 29.60
N VAL A 631 1.30 -46.74 29.85
CA VAL A 631 0.92 -46.33 31.21
C VAL A 631 0.12 -47.42 31.90
N GLN A 632 -0.85 -48.04 31.20
CA GLN A 632 -1.64 -49.15 31.72
C GLN A 632 -0.74 -50.35 32.08
N THR A 633 0.21 -50.72 31.24
CA THR A 633 1.16 -51.83 31.52
C THR A 633 2.07 -51.53 32.72
N LYS A 634 2.48 -50.26 32.88
CA LYS A 634 3.24 -49.82 34.06
C LYS A 634 2.41 -49.90 35.33
N TRP A 635 1.12 -49.57 35.25
CA TRP A 635 0.19 -49.68 36.35
C TRP A 635 -0.02 -51.13 36.75
N ASP A 636 -0.28 -52.04 35.81
CA ASP A 636 -0.52 -53.44 36.08
C ASP A 636 0.66 -54.10 36.79
N LYS A 637 1.90 -53.73 36.40
CA LYS A 637 3.10 -54.14 37.10
C LYS A 637 3.16 -53.62 38.54
N LEU A 638 2.93 -52.29 38.71
CA LEU A 638 2.94 -51.69 40.04
C LEU A 638 1.83 -52.23 40.94
N LYS A 639 0.66 -52.53 40.38
CA LYS A 639 -0.46 -53.17 41.09
C LYS A 639 -0.07 -54.53 41.64
N MET A 640 0.58 -55.39 40.83
CA MET A 640 1.13 -56.67 41.27
C MET A 640 2.17 -56.54 42.38
N GLU A 641 3.09 -55.54 42.25
CA GLU A 641 4.08 -55.26 43.28
C GLU A 641 3.44 -54.82 44.60
N LEU A 642 2.39 -53.97 44.52
CA LEU A 642 1.61 -53.52 45.68
C LEU A 642 0.83 -54.70 46.34
N GLU A 643 0.27 -55.59 45.56
CA GLU A 643 -0.47 -56.76 46.05
C GLU A 643 0.46 -57.77 46.67
N GLN A 644 1.65 -58.01 46.11
CA GLN A 644 2.64 -58.97 46.59
C GLN A 644 3.44 -58.49 47.82
N SER A 645 3.63 -57.16 47.97
CA SER A 645 4.22 -56.63 49.19
C SER A 645 3.24 -56.90 50.35
N GLY A 646 3.49 -57.98 51.09
CA GLY A 646 2.65 -58.51 52.17
C GLY A 646 2.28 -57.48 53.25
N PRO A 647 1.42 -57.88 54.20
CA PRO A 647 0.83 -56.97 55.18
C PRO A 647 1.87 -56.25 56.02
#